data_6d3f20e6f75a1cd229a876fc35e79b1a
#
_entry.id   6d3f20e6f75a1cd229a876fc35e79b1a
#
_cell.length_a   1.000
_cell.length_b   1.000
_cell.length_c   1.000
_cell.angle_alpha   90.00
_cell.angle_beta   90.00
_cell.angle_gamma   90.00
#
_symmetry.space_group_name_H-M   'P 1'
#
loop_
_entity.id
_entity.type
_entity.pdbx_description
1 polymer ?
#
loop_
_entity_poly.entity_id
_entity_poly.type
_entity_poly.pdbx_seq_one_letter_code
_entity_poly.pdbx_strand_id
1 'polypeptide(L)'
;MMLNSIRSIVFGLSVCASFVVVADPRPANLQTQQTGVSLTLLAQHPELVTPTGIDVDAQGRIYLVATHTHFRPDDYVGPKHDEVLVFTPDGQGNLKRQIFYNATAATMDLELGRDGWVYLALRDRILRVQDSDGDDQADVVETVAELETEADYPHNGLEALAWHPSGDLIFGIGENFAKRWTLTGSDGNKVSGTGEGGIFRCAPEGGQLRRIAKGFWNPFGICVRDDGEIFAAENDPGERPPCRLLHIIDGGDYGYQRRYGNEAHHPFVGWNGELLGTLPMIRPCGEAPCGIQPLGNGLLVPSWSDHRIDYFPLTPLGASFSAERISLVQGGRYFRPACIAADPRNASPGRQTMVWYLTDWVDGRYQSHGYGRLWKLEIDLQNAGWVSPKQTEPGQQQRSFARALRDGSKSADRSELLQLARDSDPFLVRSAIIALARQSDQLSADRIAQWQPADRVSALLALKIATPGSVGRARLFLDDPDPAIQFEALRWIADSDLTELLPEVTQLLEHDDLDYRRFEAAIATLNTLAGHPEKGVRDTDLLLQRVLDEQASPKLRAYALRMLPVQSRVSEKGQTLPSKRLPKPLNATVLQKMLSIGDVSLSLEVIRVMAANPLPMQTLLKQVATDPKTPDRLRAEAIVGLSAIAQRHLQTLLELAGHQQKMIREEALRGLRFAELDSPQRQRLAGLAKRFPDSADSVAILLDRDMVKAQRPSVQDTAAWLRKLEQIQSPADPAAGERIFHHANVTQCSNCHRHRGRGNVVGPDLSRIGEVSRRDSKRKFLLESILQPSLEMAPEYQPRQVVLTDGQVFTGIRLRSSTKEAMRDTNGQNRTFDRDEIEAMYESKVSFMPTGAVDSLTMRELRDLLAFLESRS
;
A
#
# COMPACT_ATOMS: atom_id res chain seq x y z
N MET A 1 -20.84 76.08 -64.72
CA MET A 1 -22.31 75.89 -64.80
C MET A 1 -22.63 74.45 -64.40
N MET A 2 -23.49 74.26 -63.51
CA MET A 2 -24.18 73.08 -63.00
C MET A 2 -23.36 72.09 -62.14
N LEU A 3 -23.64 72.15 -60.83
CA LEU A 3 -23.41 71.15 -59.82
C LEU A 3 -24.31 69.93 -60.05
N ASN A 4 -23.77 68.76 -59.78
CA ASN A 4 -24.56 67.60 -59.39
C ASN A 4 -23.93 66.87 -58.23
N SER A 5 -24.64 66.87 -57.13
CA SER A 5 -24.34 66.18 -55.86
C SER A 5 -24.62 64.70 -56.03
N ILE A 6 -23.63 63.87 -55.65
CA ILE A 6 -23.80 62.42 -55.46
C ILE A 6 -23.80 62.14 -53.96
N ARG A 7 -24.94 61.65 -53.43
CA ARG A 7 -25.09 61.13 -52.08
C ARG A 7 -24.50 59.71 -52.06
N SER A 8 -23.46 59.51 -51.30
CA SER A 8 -22.96 58.20 -50.95
C SER A 8 -23.82 57.55 -49.83
N ILE A 9 -24.43 56.39 -50.12
CA ILE A 9 -25.09 55.53 -49.15
C ILE A 9 -24.01 54.54 -48.63
N VAL A 10 -23.68 54.66 -47.36
CA VAL A 10 -22.81 53.68 -46.66
C VAL A 10 -23.69 52.52 -46.21
N PHE A 11 -23.57 51.38 -46.85
CA PHE A 11 -24.09 50.11 -46.38
C PHE A 11 -23.15 49.61 -45.28
N GLY A 12 -23.56 49.63 -44.04
CA GLY A 12 -22.86 48.96 -42.95
C GLY A 12 -23.06 47.43 -43.07
N LEU A 13 -22.02 46.73 -43.47
CA LEU A 13 -21.98 45.28 -43.30
C LEU A 13 -21.71 44.99 -41.82
N SER A 14 -22.70 44.52 -41.08
CA SER A 14 -22.54 43.86 -39.81
C SER A 14 -21.98 42.46 -40.07
N VAL A 15 -20.69 42.30 -39.87
CA VAL A 15 -20.07 40.95 -39.82
C VAL A 15 -20.46 40.33 -38.49
N CYS A 16 -21.49 39.49 -38.48
CA CYS A 16 -21.73 38.53 -37.40
C CYS A 16 -20.58 37.51 -37.43
N ALA A 17 -19.58 37.72 -36.63
CA ALA A 17 -18.57 36.66 -36.37
C ALA A 17 -19.29 35.52 -35.61
N SER A 18 -19.69 34.49 -36.36
CA SER A 18 -20.08 33.21 -35.76
C SER A 18 -18.83 32.62 -35.17
N PHE A 19 -18.72 32.67 -33.85
CA PHE A 19 -17.74 31.87 -33.13
C PHE A 19 -18.08 30.40 -33.38
N VAL A 20 -17.32 29.75 -34.23
CA VAL A 20 -17.28 28.29 -34.29
C VAL A 20 -16.67 27.83 -32.94
N VAL A 21 -17.50 27.36 -32.02
CA VAL A 21 -17.02 26.68 -30.83
C VAL A 21 -16.36 25.41 -31.32
N VAL A 22 -15.06 25.43 -31.49
CA VAL A 22 -14.27 24.21 -31.72
C VAL A 22 -14.37 23.41 -30.45
N ALA A 23 -14.99 22.24 -30.51
CA ALA A 23 -15.08 21.33 -29.34
C ALA A 23 -13.68 21.07 -28.81
N ASP A 24 -13.51 21.15 -27.47
CA ASP A 24 -12.24 20.81 -26.83
C ASP A 24 -11.85 19.38 -27.25
N PRO A 25 -10.66 19.18 -27.84
CA PRO A 25 -10.20 17.86 -28.26
C PRO A 25 -9.97 16.90 -27.08
N ARG A 26 -10.04 17.39 -25.82
CA ARG A 26 -9.88 16.63 -24.58
C ARG A 26 -11.09 16.75 -23.64
N PRO A 27 -12.25 16.24 -24.02
CA PRO A 27 -13.46 16.39 -23.21
C PRO A 27 -13.34 15.68 -21.86
N ALA A 28 -13.81 16.31 -20.78
CA ALA A 28 -13.79 15.74 -19.44
C ALA A 28 -14.77 14.56 -19.25
N ASN A 29 -15.83 14.50 -20.07
CA ASN A 29 -16.87 13.45 -20.06
C ASN A 29 -17.42 13.16 -18.67
N LEU A 30 -17.89 14.18 -17.96
CA LEU A 30 -18.32 14.11 -16.57
C LEU A 30 -19.67 13.41 -16.40
N GLN A 31 -19.78 12.61 -15.35
CA GLN A 31 -21.01 11.99 -14.89
C GLN A 31 -21.12 12.18 -13.36
N THR A 32 -22.15 12.88 -12.92
CA THR A 32 -22.48 12.96 -11.49
C THR A 32 -23.13 11.64 -11.05
N GLN A 33 -22.64 11.10 -9.93
CA GLN A 33 -23.08 9.80 -9.42
C GLN A 33 -24.09 9.93 -8.26
N GLN A 34 -24.25 11.14 -7.72
CA GLN A 34 -25.11 11.41 -6.58
C GLN A 34 -26.06 12.59 -6.87
N THR A 35 -27.23 12.55 -6.27
CA THR A 35 -28.19 13.67 -6.30
C THR A 35 -27.62 14.88 -5.55
N GLY A 36 -27.98 16.06 -6.01
CA GLY A 36 -27.54 17.34 -5.42
C GLY A 36 -26.12 17.75 -5.79
N VAL A 37 -25.41 17.01 -6.65
CA VAL A 37 -24.04 17.33 -7.10
C VAL A 37 -24.05 17.93 -8.50
N SER A 38 -23.36 19.05 -8.69
CA SER A 38 -23.13 19.65 -10.02
C SER A 38 -21.69 20.16 -10.17
N LEU A 39 -21.15 20.09 -11.38
CA LEU A 39 -19.86 20.67 -11.75
C LEU A 39 -20.05 21.64 -12.91
N THR A 40 -19.51 22.85 -12.75
CA THR A 40 -19.53 23.90 -13.79
C THR A 40 -18.09 24.28 -14.15
N LEU A 41 -17.76 24.26 -15.44
CA LEU A 41 -16.48 24.75 -15.94
C LEU A 41 -16.44 26.27 -15.85
N LEU A 42 -15.41 26.82 -15.23
CA LEU A 42 -15.22 28.27 -15.02
C LEU A 42 -14.11 28.84 -15.94
N ALA A 43 -12.99 28.12 -16.05
CA ALA A 43 -11.87 28.52 -16.92
C ALA A 43 -11.16 27.27 -17.46
N GLN A 44 -10.49 27.42 -18.59
CA GLN A 44 -9.71 26.34 -19.20
C GLN A 44 -8.52 26.91 -20.00
N HIS A 45 -7.68 26.02 -20.50
CA HIS A 45 -6.60 26.41 -21.41
C HIS A 45 -7.14 27.19 -22.64
N PRO A 46 -6.40 28.20 -23.16
CA PRO A 46 -5.04 28.60 -22.76
C PRO A 46 -4.96 29.55 -21.54
N GLU A 47 -6.07 29.96 -20.95
CA GLU A 47 -6.10 30.89 -19.82
C GLU A 47 -5.53 30.28 -18.53
N LEU A 48 -5.62 28.96 -18.41
CA LEU A 48 -5.13 28.18 -17.29
C LEU A 48 -4.42 26.92 -17.80
N VAL A 49 -3.20 26.68 -17.32
CA VAL A 49 -2.38 25.53 -17.69
C VAL A 49 -1.82 24.80 -16.47
N THR A 50 -1.77 23.50 -16.55
CA THR A 50 -1.14 22.61 -15.52
C THR A 50 -1.35 23.08 -14.07
N PRO A 51 -2.61 23.25 -13.61
CA PRO A 51 -2.87 23.80 -12.29
C PRO A 51 -2.59 22.80 -11.18
N THR A 52 -1.97 23.29 -10.08
CA THR A 52 -1.73 22.56 -8.85
C THR A 52 -2.58 23.13 -7.69
N GLY A 53 -1.96 23.76 -6.69
CA GLY A 53 -2.63 24.30 -5.52
C GLY A 53 -3.73 25.34 -5.82
N ILE A 54 -4.73 25.45 -4.94
CA ILE A 54 -5.87 26.37 -5.06
C ILE A 54 -6.39 26.74 -3.69
N ASP A 55 -6.74 28.02 -3.49
CA ASP A 55 -7.51 28.48 -2.35
C ASP A 55 -8.41 29.68 -2.71
N VAL A 56 -9.33 30.06 -1.81
CA VAL A 56 -10.36 31.08 -2.06
C VAL A 56 -10.42 32.06 -0.90
N ASP A 57 -10.36 33.37 -1.18
CA ASP A 57 -10.44 34.38 -0.18
C ASP A 57 -11.90 34.70 0.27
N ALA A 58 -12.04 35.51 1.32
CA ALA A 58 -13.34 35.87 1.85
C ALA A 58 -14.23 36.66 0.86
N GLN A 59 -13.65 37.25 -0.18
CA GLN A 59 -14.36 37.98 -1.23
C GLN A 59 -14.81 37.02 -2.35
N GLY A 60 -14.30 35.79 -2.36
CA GLY A 60 -14.55 34.75 -3.38
C GLY A 60 -13.63 34.87 -4.60
N ARG A 61 -12.49 35.57 -4.44
CA ARG A 61 -11.42 35.51 -5.44
C ARG A 61 -10.71 34.17 -5.30
N ILE A 62 -10.44 33.53 -6.43
CA ILE A 62 -9.85 32.19 -6.48
C ILE A 62 -8.37 32.34 -6.84
N TYR A 63 -7.51 31.95 -5.92
CA TYR A 63 -6.06 31.90 -6.11
C TYR A 63 -5.66 30.48 -6.49
N LEU A 64 -4.82 30.33 -7.51
CA LEU A 64 -4.32 29.03 -7.92
C LEU A 64 -2.94 29.13 -8.58
N VAL A 65 -2.21 28.01 -8.57
CA VAL A 65 -0.91 27.89 -9.20
C VAL A 65 -1.07 27.31 -10.61
N ALA A 66 -0.54 28.00 -11.62
CA ALA A 66 -0.27 27.43 -12.95
C ALA A 66 1.21 27.07 -13.00
N THR A 67 1.53 25.76 -13.02
CA THR A 67 2.94 25.33 -13.03
C THR A 67 3.47 25.20 -14.47
N HIS A 68 4.61 25.83 -14.71
CA HIS A 68 5.33 25.81 -15.98
C HIS A 68 6.67 25.09 -15.88
N THR A 69 7.08 24.77 -14.65
CA THR A 69 8.41 24.24 -14.37
C THR A 69 8.41 22.75 -13.95
N HIS A 70 7.23 22.18 -13.76
CA HIS A 70 7.08 20.79 -13.31
C HIS A 70 7.49 19.81 -14.41
N PHE A 71 8.65 19.12 -14.24
CA PHE A 71 9.26 18.27 -15.28
C PHE A 71 9.22 18.92 -16.67
N ARG A 72 9.59 20.20 -16.74
CA ARG A 72 9.49 21.01 -17.93
C ARG A 72 10.17 20.35 -19.14
N PRO A 73 9.45 19.99 -20.22
CA PRO A 73 10.05 19.52 -21.46
C PRO A 73 10.89 20.61 -22.14
N ASP A 74 11.92 20.21 -22.87
CA ASP A 74 12.79 21.16 -23.64
C ASP A 74 12.01 21.93 -24.71
N ASP A 75 10.96 21.33 -25.26
CA ASP A 75 10.11 21.91 -26.31
C ASP A 75 8.88 22.64 -25.74
N TYR A 76 8.73 22.73 -24.42
CA TYR A 76 7.60 23.43 -23.81
C TYR A 76 7.70 24.94 -24.02
N VAL A 77 6.69 25.52 -24.66
CA VAL A 77 6.56 26.96 -24.91
C VAL A 77 5.65 27.56 -23.83
N GLY A 78 6.23 28.23 -22.85
CA GLY A 78 5.53 28.88 -21.74
C GLY A 78 6.45 29.70 -20.88
N PRO A 79 5.97 30.40 -19.83
CA PRO A 79 6.78 31.12 -18.87
C PRO A 79 7.92 30.28 -18.32
N LYS A 80 9.02 30.92 -17.87
CA LYS A 80 10.17 30.24 -17.25
C LYS A 80 9.93 29.91 -15.77
N HIS A 81 8.94 30.54 -15.16
CA HIS A 81 8.55 30.40 -13.77
C HIS A 81 7.08 30.01 -13.68
N ASP A 82 6.68 29.46 -12.56
CA ASP A 82 5.28 29.20 -12.25
C ASP A 82 4.56 30.53 -11.96
N GLU A 83 3.26 30.55 -12.22
CA GLU A 83 2.41 31.72 -12.00
C GLU A 83 1.37 31.43 -10.90
N VAL A 84 1.26 32.31 -9.93
CA VAL A 84 0.09 32.40 -9.05
C VAL A 84 -0.94 33.30 -9.74
N LEU A 85 -2.08 32.72 -10.07
CA LEU A 85 -3.17 33.39 -10.76
C LEU A 85 -4.29 33.71 -9.79
N VAL A 86 -4.95 34.85 -9.99
CA VAL A 86 -6.18 35.22 -9.30
C VAL A 86 -7.30 35.35 -10.31
N PHE A 87 -8.40 34.63 -10.06
CA PHE A 87 -9.64 34.73 -10.81
C PHE A 87 -10.68 35.44 -9.98
N THR A 88 -11.07 36.64 -10.38
CA THR A 88 -12.04 37.50 -9.68
C THR A 88 -13.39 37.43 -10.39
N PRO A 89 -14.48 36.99 -9.74
CA PRO A 89 -15.84 37.01 -10.28
C PRO A 89 -16.31 38.44 -10.54
N ASP A 90 -16.81 38.74 -11.74
CA ASP A 90 -17.29 40.07 -12.15
C ASP A 90 -18.76 40.33 -11.77
N GLY A 91 -19.42 39.39 -11.07
CA GLY A 91 -20.86 39.49 -10.70
C GLY A 91 -21.81 39.19 -11.89
N GLN A 92 -21.32 39.06 -13.12
CA GLN A 92 -22.09 38.70 -14.32
C GLN A 92 -21.88 37.27 -14.76
N GLY A 93 -21.04 36.52 -14.02
CA GLY A 93 -20.70 35.11 -14.30
C GLY A 93 -19.38 34.92 -15.03
N ASN A 94 -18.66 36.01 -15.37
CA ASN A 94 -17.32 35.91 -15.95
C ASN A 94 -16.24 36.02 -14.87
N LEU A 95 -15.02 35.56 -15.19
CA LEU A 95 -13.86 35.66 -14.31
C LEU A 95 -12.80 36.59 -14.94
N LYS A 96 -12.35 37.59 -14.19
CA LYS A 96 -11.19 38.40 -14.57
C LYS A 96 -9.96 37.66 -14.07
N ARG A 97 -9.02 37.29 -14.97
CA ARG A 97 -7.73 36.66 -14.67
C ARG A 97 -6.65 37.73 -14.45
N GLN A 98 -5.85 37.58 -13.40
CA GLN A 98 -4.65 38.38 -13.12
C GLN A 98 -3.51 37.46 -12.68
N ILE A 99 -2.25 37.89 -12.90
CA ILE A 99 -1.07 37.26 -12.31
C ILE A 99 -0.77 37.99 -11.01
N PHE A 100 -0.79 37.27 -9.89
CA PHE A 100 -0.46 37.78 -8.57
C PHE A 100 1.02 37.68 -8.25
N TYR A 101 1.66 36.55 -8.65
CA TYR A 101 3.09 36.33 -8.47
C TYR A 101 3.63 35.37 -9.52
N ASN A 102 4.89 35.54 -9.97
CA ASN A 102 5.42 34.74 -11.08
C ASN A 102 6.93 34.44 -10.99
N ALA A 103 7.47 34.29 -9.78
CA ALA A 103 8.90 34.07 -9.57
C ALA A 103 9.20 32.75 -8.81
N THR A 104 8.35 31.72 -8.95
CA THR A 104 8.53 30.43 -8.31
C THR A 104 8.86 29.32 -9.31
N ALA A 105 9.22 28.15 -8.80
CA ALA A 105 9.46 26.95 -9.57
C ALA A 105 9.09 25.70 -8.77
N ALA A 106 8.57 24.68 -9.45
CA ALA A 106 8.08 23.44 -8.84
C ALA A 106 7.11 23.69 -7.68
N THR A 107 6.17 24.62 -7.89
CA THR A 107 5.18 25.01 -6.90
C THR A 107 4.05 23.99 -6.87
N MET A 108 3.87 23.34 -5.72
CA MET A 108 2.99 22.18 -5.58
C MET A 108 1.66 22.54 -4.94
N ASP A 109 1.63 23.53 -4.01
CA ASP A 109 0.41 23.89 -3.30
C ASP A 109 0.39 25.38 -2.93
N LEU A 110 -0.80 25.88 -2.60
CA LEU A 110 -1.08 27.25 -2.22
C LEU A 110 -2.15 27.28 -1.12
N GLU A 111 -1.97 28.15 -0.12
CA GLU A 111 -2.94 28.35 0.95
C GLU A 111 -2.97 29.83 1.36
N LEU A 112 -4.15 30.39 1.63
CA LEU A 112 -4.31 31.79 2.03
C LEU A 112 -4.24 31.91 3.57
N GLY A 113 -3.34 32.75 4.06
CA GLY A 113 -3.25 33.08 5.47
C GLY A 113 -4.34 34.06 5.94
N ARG A 114 -4.75 33.88 7.19
CA ARG A 114 -5.66 34.86 7.86
C ARG A 114 -5.01 36.21 8.10
N ASP A 115 -3.71 36.29 7.96
CA ASP A 115 -2.84 37.46 8.09
C ASP A 115 -2.71 38.26 6.77
N GLY A 116 -3.35 37.79 5.69
CA GLY A 116 -3.33 38.41 4.36
C GLY A 116 -2.18 38.03 3.49
N TRP A 117 -1.34 37.06 3.91
CA TRP A 117 -0.30 36.47 3.10
C TRP A 117 -0.81 35.29 2.27
N VAL A 118 -0.18 35.05 1.12
CA VAL A 118 -0.35 33.86 0.29
C VAL A 118 0.84 32.94 0.51
N TYR A 119 0.60 31.73 1.01
CA TYR A 119 1.62 30.73 1.29
C TYR A 119 1.76 29.78 0.12
N LEU A 120 3.00 29.49 -0.28
CA LEU A 120 3.33 28.68 -1.45
C LEU A 120 4.29 27.56 -1.05
N ALA A 121 3.88 26.32 -1.27
CA ALA A 121 4.76 25.16 -1.11
C ALA A 121 5.52 24.90 -2.42
N LEU A 122 6.80 25.18 -2.43
CA LEU A 122 7.73 24.79 -3.48
C LEU A 122 8.43 23.50 -3.08
N ARG A 123 9.06 22.84 -4.02
CA ARG A 123 9.77 21.62 -3.72
C ARG A 123 10.77 21.74 -2.57
N ASP A 124 11.52 22.83 -2.50
CA ASP A 124 12.63 23.03 -1.59
C ASP A 124 12.38 24.07 -0.49
N ARG A 125 11.26 24.79 -0.52
CA ARG A 125 10.93 25.82 0.48
C ARG A 125 9.44 26.10 0.54
N ILE A 126 9.01 26.66 1.67
CA ILE A 126 7.73 27.35 1.78
C ILE A 126 8.00 28.84 1.78
N LEU A 127 7.37 29.55 0.85
CA LEU A 127 7.36 31.01 0.78
C LEU A 127 6.03 31.53 1.29
N ARG A 128 6.01 32.75 1.79
CA ARG A 128 4.81 33.58 1.89
C ARG A 128 5.05 34.87 1.11
N VAL A 129 4.02 35.29 0.36
CA VAL A 129 4.08 36.48 -0.48
C VAL A 129 2.88 37.38 -0.20
N GLN A 130 3.06 38.69 -0.31
CA GLN A 130 2.00 39.67 0.00
C GLN A 130 2.06 40.82 -0.99
N ASP A 131 0.88 41.36 -1.36
CA ASP A 131 0.68 42.64 -2.01
C ASP A 131 0.61 43.69 -0.90
N SER A 132 1.64 44.55 -0.79
CA SER A 132 1.72 45.56 0.26
C SER A 132 1.24 46.95 -0.18
N ASP A 133 1.14 47.21 -1.51
CA ASP A 133 0.71 48.50 -2.07
C ASP A 133 -0.67 48.49 -2.70
N GLY A 134 -1.32 47.31 -2.81
CA GLY A 134 -2.72 47.18 -3.22
C GLY A 134 -2.92 47.16 -4.74
N ASP A 135 -1.91 46.82 -5.52
CA ASP A 135 -1.99 46.74 -6.99
C ASP A 135 -2.42 45.36 -7.53
N ASP A 136 -2.78 44.43 -6.64
CA ASP A 136 -3.12 43.03 -6.88
C ASP A 136 -1.91 42.19 -7.41
N GLN A 137 -0.68 42.62 -7.10
CA GLN A 137 0.56 41.85 -7.35
C GLN A 137 1.40 41.78 -6.07
N ALA A 138 2.01 40.63 -5.81
CA ALA A 138 2.83 40.46 -4.63
C ALA A 138 4.21 41.11 -4.82
N ASP A 139 4.60 41.98 -3.89
CA ASP A 139 5.87 42.72 -3.84
C ASP A 139 6.74 42.39 -2.63
N VAL A 140 6.18 41.73 -1.60
CA VAL A 140 6.91 41.25 -0.43
C VAL A 140 6.99 39.72 -0.46
N VAL A 141 8.20 39.19 -0.20
CA VAL A 141 8.46 37.74 -0.21
C VAL A 141 9.28 37.36 1.01
N GLU A 142 8.81 36.36 1.76
CA GLU A 142 9.52 35.83 2.93
C GLU A 142 9.59 34.29 2.88
N THR A 143 10.70 33.72 3.40
CA THR A 143 10.86 32.28 3.55
C THR A 143 10.34 31.82 4.91
N VAL A 144 9.39 30.90 4.90
CA VAL A 144 8.80 30.27 6.09
C VAL A 144 9.61 29.06 6.53
N ALA A 145 9.97 28.20 5.58
CA ALA A 145 10.81 27.03 5.84
C ALA A 145 11.65 26.68 4.60
N GLU A 146 12.84 26.10 4.80
CA GLU A 146 13.75 25.69 3.73
C GLU A 146 14.20 24.25 3.90
N LEU A 147 14.14 23.47 2.83
CA LEU A 147 14.51 22.06 2.77
C LEU A 147 15.82 21.88 2.02
N GLU A 148 16.85 21.40 2.71
CA GLU A 148 18.11 20.97 2.15
C GLU A 148 18.12 19.45 1.96
N THR A 149 18.31 18.97 0.72
CA THR A 149 18.40 17.55 0.37
C THR A 149 19.07 17.35 -0.99
N GLU A 150 19.66 16.18 -1.21
CA GLU A 150 20.18 15.77 -2.54
C GLU A 150 19.09 15.19 -3.45
N ALA A 151 17.88 14.95 -2.94
CA ALA A 151 16.76 14.47 -3.75
C ALA A 151 16.22 15.64 -4.59
N ASP A 152 15.79 15.37 -5.82
CA ASP A 152 15.35 16.40 -6.78
C ASP A 152 13.97 16.12 -7.41
N TYR A 153 13.29 15.03 -6.98
CA TYR A 153 11.98 14.67 -7.50
C TYR A 153 10.89 15.62 -6.98
N PRO A 154 10.17 16.36 -7.84
CA PRO A 154 9.23 17.41 -7.40
C PRO A 154 8.15 16.95 -6.43
N HIS A 155 7.54 15.78 -6.67
CA HIS A 155 6.45 15.27 -5.83
C HIS A 155 6.86 14.80 -4.42
N ASN A 156 8.15 14.77 -4.10
CA ASN A 156 8.64 14.33 -2.79
C ASN A 156 9.32 15.49 -2.03
N GLY A 157 9.06 16.73 -2.45
CA GLY A 157 9.47 17.93 -1.72
C GLY A 157 8.45 18.36 -0.68
N LEU A 158 8.42 19.66 -0.42
CA LEU A 158 7.41 20.29 0.43
C LEU A 158 6.10 20.41 -0.34
N GLU A 159 4.98 20.11 0.36
CA GLU A 159 3.66 19.98 -0.26
C GLU A 159 2.55 20.10 0.77
N ALA A 160 1.31 20.21 0.32
CA ALA A 160 0.10 20.13 1.14
C ALA A 160 0.07 21.08 2.32
N LEU A 161 -0.36 22.30 2.08
CA LEU A 161 -0.53 23.32 3.13
C LEU A 161 -1.94 23.24 3.76
N ALA A 162 -2.03 23.46 5.07
CA ALA A 162 -3.31 23.57 5.75
C ALA A 162 -3.21 24.39 7.05
N TRP A 163 -4.25 25.14 7.42
CA TRP A 163 -4.30 25.87 8.67
C TRP A 163 -4.92 25.06 9.80
N HIS A 164 -4.20 24.95 10.90
CA HIS A 164 -4.76 24.44 12.14
C HIS A 164 -5.58 25.53 12.85
N PRO A 165 -6.68 25.21 13.57
CA PRO A 165 -7.49 26.21 14.28
C PRO A 165 -6.72 27.03 15.32
N SER A 166 -5.57 26.54 15.81
CA SER A 166 -4.66 27.30 16.68
C SER A 166 -3.95 28.48 15.99
N GLY A 167 -3.98 28.53 14.65
CA GLY A 167 -3.26 29.52 13.84
C GLY A 167 -1.94 29.02 13.26
N ASP A 168 -1.52 27.78 13.57
CA ASP A 168 -0.29 27.23 13.04
C ASP A 168 -0.48 26.66 11.62
N LEU A 169 0.57 26.71 10.82
CA LEU A 169 0.65 26.08 9.51
C LEU A 169 1.03 24.60 9.64
N ILE A 170 0.29 23.74 8.97
CA ILE A 170 0.59 22.32 8.79
C ILE A 170 1.01 22.07 7.34
N PHE A 171 2.04 21.27 7.12
CA PHE A 171 2.49 20.92 5.78
C PHE A 171 3.20 19.55 5.73
N GLY A 172 3.30 19.01 4.53
CA GLY A 172 3.91 17.72 4.23
C GLY A 172 5.30 17.83 3.63
N ILE A 173 6.07 16.75 3.78
CA ILE A 173 7.26 16.43 3.00
C ILE A 173 7.13 14.98 2.54
N GLY A 174 7.35 14.74 1.26
CA GLY A 174 7.41 13.38 0.73
C GLY A 174 8.73 12.68 1.07
N GLU A 175 8.78 11.39 0.80
CA GLU A 175 9.99 10.58 1.03
C GLU A 175 11.10 11.00 0.07
N ASN A 176 12.26 11.37 0.59
CA ASN A 176 13.39 11.92 -0.15
C ASN A 176 14.35 10.86 -0.71
N PHE A 177 13.82 9.75 -1.20
CA PHE A 177 14.58 8.66 -1.85
C PHE A 177 15.74 8.11 -1.01
N ALA A 178 15.47 7.94 0.30
CA ALA A 178 16.46 7.53 1.30
C ALA A 178 17.65 8.50 1.48
N LYS A 179 17.58 9.71 0.89
CA LYS A 179 18.59 10.74 1.07
C LYS A 179 18.39 11.46 2.40
N ARG A 180 19.48 11.99 2.95
CA ARG A 180 19.40 12.86 4.12
C ARG A 180 18.72 14.17 3.74
N TRP A 181 17.94 14.70 4.66
CA TRP A 181 17.33 16.01 4.52
C TRP A 181 17.38 16.79 5.83
N THR A 182 17.38 18.11 5.71
CA THR A 182 17.26 19.03 6.83
C THR A 182 16.25 20.11 6.46
N LEU A 183 15.24 20.27 7.29
CA LEU A 183 14.24 21.31 7.19
C LEU A 183 14.53 22.37 8.25
N THR A 184 14.67 23.63 7.84
CA THR A 184 15.02 24.76 8.68
C THR A 184 13.88 25.78 8.69
N GLY A 185 13.36 26.12 9.85
CA GLY A 185 12.36 27.19 10.03
C GLY A 185 13.00 28.58 10.04
N SER A 186 12.18 29.65 9.96
CA SER A 186 12.63 31.05 9.93
C SER A 186 13.40 31.48 11.18
N ASP A 187 13.16 30.85 12.33
CA ASP A 187 13.88 31.04 13.59
C ASP A 187 15.20 30.27 13.69
N GLY A 188 15.57 29.55 12.63
CA GLY A 188 16.77 28.69 12.56
C GLY A 188 16.64 27.34 13.24
N ASN A 189 15.43 26.99 13.76
CA ASN A 189 15.17 25.67 14.30
C ASN A 189 15.22 24.62 13.17
N LYS A 190 15.87 23.49 13.44
CA LYS A 190 16.14 22.43 12.44
C LYS A 190 15.51 21.12 12.83
N VAL A 191 14.90 20.45 11.84
CA VAL A 191 14.46 19.06 11.92
C VAL A 191 15.13 18.29 10.78
N SER A 192 15.71 17.14 11.09
CA SER A 192 16.42 16.31 10.09
C SER A 192 15.87 14.90 10.03
N GLY A 193 16.09 14.21 8.90
CA GLY A 193 15.74 12.82 8.70
C GLY A 193 16.57 12.17 7.58
N THR A 194 16.28 10.89 7.32
CA THR A 194 16.91 10.12 6.25
C THR A 194 15.81 9.46 5.44
N GLY A 195 15.44 10.11 4.34
CA GLY A 195 14.39 9.64 3.44
C GLY A 195 12.99 9.95 3.96
N GLU A 196 12.55 9.27 4.99
CA GLU A 196 11.16 9.20 5.44
C GLU A 196 10.36 10.51 5.31
N GLY A 197 9.21 10.43 4.65
CA GLY A 197 8.27 11.54 4.58
C GLY A 197 7.65 11.87 5.93
N GLY A 198 7.21 13.12 6.10
CA GLY A 198 6.72 13.63 7.36
C GLY A 198 5.63 14.69 7.21
N ILE A 199 4.91 14.94 8.30
CA ILE A 199 4.02 16.09 8.44
C ILE A 199 4.57 16.97 9.54
N PHE A 200 4.60 18.29 9.28
CA PHE A 200 5.22 19.30 10.12
C PHE A 200 4.22 20.35 10.54
N ARG A 201 4.59 21.08 11.57
CA ARG A 201 3.83 22.20 12.13
C ARG A 201 4.78 23.31 12.51
N CYS A 202 4.42 24.56 12.16
CA CYS A 202 5.15 25.76 12.57
C CYS A 202 4.20 26.94 12.79
N ALA A 203 4.70 28.00 13.39
CA ALA A 203 4.02 29.29 13.39
C ALA A 203 3.89 29.86 11.97
N PRO A 204 2.98 30.80 11.68
CA PRO A 204 2.78 31.37 10.34
C PRO A 204 4.05 31.91 9.68
N GLU A 205 4.91 32.53 10.47
CA GLU A 205 6.21 33.05 10.03
C GLU A 205 7.31 31.99 9.92
N GLY A 206 7.05 30.72 10.29
CA GLY A 206 7.98 29.60 10.19
C GLY A 206 8.73 29.25 11.49
N GLY A 207 8.52 30.00 12.57
CA GLY A 207 9.09 29.67 13.87
C GLY A 207 8.46 28.43 14.51
N GLN A 208 9.11 27.88 15.56
CA GLN A 208 8.65 26.72 16.33
C GLN A 208 8.44 25.46 15.46
N LEU A 209 9.20 25.32 14.40
CA LEU A 209 9.12 24.20 13.49
C LEU A 209 9.32 22.86 14.21
N ARG A 210 8.40 21.91 14.02
CA ARG A 210 8.49 20.54 14.54
C ARG A 210 7.80 19.53 13.65
N ARG A 211 8.28 18.29 13.64
CA ARG A 211 7.63 17.17 12.99
C ARG A 211 6.53 16.60 13.90
N ILE A 212 5.31 16.47 13.39
CA ILE A 212 4.17 15.89 14.12
C ILE A 212 3.91 14.44 13.74
N ALA A 213 4.27 14.01 12.53
CA ALA A 213 4.11 12.62 12.11
C ALA A 213 5.19 12.23 11.10
N LYS A 214 5.43 10.91 10.96
CA LYS A 214 6.40 10.32 10.02
C LYS A 214 5.91 9.03 9.41
N GLY A 215 6.64 8.53 8.42
CA GLY A 215 6.37 7.23 7.81
C GLY A 215 5.46 7.31 6.59
N PHE A 216 5.66 8.33 5.75
CA PHE A 216 4.91 8.59 4.53
C PHE A 216 5.78 8.40 3.30
N TRP A 217 5.13 8.02 2.19
CA TRP A 217 5.73 8.15 0.86
C TRP A 217 5.53 9.56 0.32
N ASN A 218 4.27 10.02 0.24
CA ASN A 218 3.92 11.32 -0.33
C ASN A 218 2.54 11.75 0.17
N PRO A 219 2.45 12.52 1.29
CA PRO A 219 1.20 13.02 1.86
C PRO A 219 0.71 14.27 1.12
N PHE A 220 0.28 14.11 -0.14
CA PHE A 220 0.04 15.17 -1.10
C PHE A 220 -1.15 16.08 -0.79
N GLY A 221 -2.12 15.63 -0.03
CA GLY A 221 -3.26 16.43 0.42
C GLY A 221 -3.40 16.38 1.95
N ILE A 222 -3.46 17.53 2.60
CA ILE A 222 -3.70 17.65 4.03
C ILE A 222 -4.88 18.58 4.27
N CYS A 223 -5.75 18.24 5.21
CA CYS A 223 -6.75 19.17 5.73
C CYS A 223 -6.87 19.07 7.24
N VAL A 224 -7.35 20.14 7.85
CA VAL A 224 -7.64 20.22 9.29
C VAL A 224 -9.10 20.60 9.48
N ARG A 225 -9.82 19.84 10.30
CA ARG A 225 -11.21 20.16 10.66
C ARG A 225 -11.25 21.19 11.78
N ASP A 226 -12.42 21.82 11.96
CA ASP A 226 -12.67 22.81 13.01
C ASP A 226 -12.37 22.30 14.44
N ASP A 227 -12.48 20.96 14.66
CA ASP A 227 -12.16 20.31 15.94
C ASP A 227 -10.65 20.01 16.13
N GLY A 228 -9.82 20.44 15.17
CA GLY A 228 -8.37 20.25 15.18
C GLY A 228 -7.92 18.84 14.80
N GLU A 229 -8.81 17.99 14.28
CA GLU A 229 -8.41 16.70 13.72
C GLU A 229 -7.79 16.87 12.33
N ILE A 230 -6.62 16.28 12.11
CA ILE A 230 -5.82 16.40 10.89
C ILE A 230 -6.01 15.14 10.05
N PHE A 231 -6.21 15.31 8.75
CA PHE A 231 -6.33 14.20 7.81
C PHE A 231 -5.37 14.41 6.64
N ALA A 232 -4.90 13.29 6.08
CA ALA A 232 -4.07 13.32 4.88
C ALA A 232 -4.57 12.30 3.84
N ALA A 233 -4.49 12.69 2.58
CA ALA A 233 -4.59 11.82 1.43
C ALA A 233 -3.17 11.58 0.90
N GLU A 234 -2.73 10.34 0.92
CA GLU A 234 -1.36 9.97 0.64
C GLU A 234 -1.27 9.05 -0.56
N ASN A 235 -0.33 9.34 -1.44
CA ASN A 235 0.04 8.47 -2.55
C ASN A 235 0.83 7.25 -2.06
N ASP A 236 0.67 6.12 -2.77
CA ASP A 236 1.51 4.96 -2.56
C ASP A 236 2.84 5.04 -3.34
N PRO A 237 3.87 4.28 -2.93
CA PRO A 237 5.16 4.25 -3.62
C PRO A 237 5.15 3.42 -4.92
N GLY A 238 3.98 2.98 -5.39
CA GLY A 238 3.79 2.18 -6.60
C GLY A 238 3.89 0.67 -6.40
N GLU A 239 4.73 0.20 -5.50
CA GLU A 239 4.86 -1.23 -5.17
C GLU A 239 4.16 -1.61 -3.85
N ARG A 240 3.64 -0.63 -3.13
CA ARG A 240 2.91 -0.78 -1.87
C ARG A 240 1.54 -0.10 -1.92
N PRO A 241 0.63 -0.49 -2.82
CA PRO A 241 -0.73 0.02 -2.81
C PRO A 241 -1.47 -0.41 -1.54
N PRO A 242 -2.58 0.27 -1.18
CA PRO A 242 -3.23 1.38 -1.88
C PRO A 242 -2.74 2.75 -1.40
N CYS A 243 -3.09 3.83 -2.13
CA CYS A 243 -3.06 5.19 -1.60
C CYS A 243 -3.97 5.29 -0.37
N ARG A 244 -3.52 6.03 0.67
CA ARG A 244 -4.10 5.98 2.02
C ARG A 244 -4.86 7.24 2.38
N LEU A 245 -6.08 7.10 2.92
CA LEU A 245 -6.74 8.14 3.71
C LEU A 245 -6.35 7.94 5.17
N LEU A 246 -5.73 8.95 5.77
CA LEU A 246 -5.11 8.86 7.08
C LEU A 246 -5.72 9.85 8.07
N HIS A 247 -5.86 9.44 9.33
CA HIS A 247 -6.05 10.32 10.47
C HIS A 247 -4.69 10.58 11.11
N ILE A 248 -4.24 11.82 11.10
CA ILE A 248 -2.90 12.22 11.54
C ILE A 248 -2.94 12.64 13.00
N ILE A 249 -2.08 12.03 13.83
CA ILE A 249 -1.93 12.41 15.23
C ILE A 249 -0.50 12.85 15.53
N ASP A 250 -0.34 13.78 16.46
CA ASP A 250 0.97 14.23 16.92
C ASP A 250 1.75 13.05 17.54
N GLY A 251 3.00 12.84 17.08
CA GLY A 251 3.82 11.67 17.38
C GLY A 251 3.42 10.40 16.60
N GLY A 252 2.59 10.48 15.55
CA GLY A 252 2.20 9.37 14.70
C GLY A 252 3.38 8.78 13.92
N ASP A 253 3.36 7.45 13.73
CA ASP A 253 4.27 6.71 12.85
C ASP A 253 3.42 5.83 11.91
N TYR A 254 3.50 6.09 10.59
CA TYR A 254 2.69 5.43 9.57
C TYR A 254 3.47 4.36 8.79
N GLY A 255 4.72 4.09 9.22
CA GLY A 255 5.46 2.86 8.95
C GLY A 255 6.28 2.80 7.67
N TYR A 256 6.15 3.74 6.74
CA TYR A 256 6.87 3.68 5.48
C TYR A 256 8.28 4.28 5.56
N GLN A 257 9.27 3.59 4.97
CA GLN A 257 10.65 4.06 4.81
C GLN A 257 11.26 3.44 3.55
N ARG A 258 11.55 4.24 2.53
CA ARG A 258 12.20 3.79 1.29
C ARG A 258 13.66 3.38 1.48
N ARG A 259 14.32 3.82 2.54
CA ARG A 259 15.71 3.43 2.83
C ARG A 259 15.92 1.91 2.81
N TYR A 260 14.88 1.14 3.08
CA TYR A 260 14.87 -0.32 3.01
C TYR A 260 14.54 -0.87 1.61
N GLY A 261 14.59 -0.06 0.58
CA GLY A 261 14.26 -0.41 -0.81
C GLY A 261 12.79 -0.22 -1.16
N ASN A 262 12.49 -0.39 -2.45
CA ASN A 262 11.13 -0.26 -2.98
C ASN A 262 10.22 -1.44 -2.60
N GLU A 263 10.75 -2.48 -1.96
CA GLU A 263 10.02 -3.71 -1.77
C GLU A 263 8.93 -3.58 -0.69
N ALA A 264 7.71 -3.84 -1.10
CA ALA A 264 6.55 -3.90 -0.22
C ALA A 264 6.68 -4.89 0.97
N HIS A 265 7.68 -5.77 0.95
CA HIS A 265 7.81 -6.92 1.84
C HIS A 265 9.04 -6.87 2.74
N HIS A 266 9.67 -5.71 2.88
CA HIS A 266 10.77 -5.55 3.83
C HIS A 266 10.23 -5.71 5.27
N PRO A 267 10.93 -6.46 6.18
CA PRO A 267 10.44 -6.71 7.54
C PRO A 267 10.20 -5.43 8.37
N PHE A 268 10.88 -4.32 8.02
CA PHE A 268 10.79 -3.04 8.74
C PHE A 268 9.92 -1.99 8.05
N VAL A 269 9.21 -2.34 6.99
CA VAL A 269 8.29 -1.44 6.28
C VAL A 269 6.84 -1.79 6.62
N GLY A 270 6.11 -0.84 7.21
CA GLY A 270 4.66 -0.91 7.43
C GLY A 270 3.92 0.00 6.46
N TRP A 271 2.65 -0.31 6.22
CA TRP A 271 1.76 0.53 5.40
C TRP A 271 0.39 0.71 6.02
N ASN A 272 -0.07 -0.24 6.82
CA ASN A 272 -1.40 -0.22 7.45
C ASN A 272 -1.37 -0.76 8.88
N GLY A 273 -0.40 -0.31 9.69
CA GLY A 273 -0.30 -0.70 11.09
C GLY A 273 0.24 -2.12 11.34
N GLU A 274 0.95 -2.72 10.37
CA GLU A 274 1.47 -4.08 10.50
C GLU A 274 2.63 -4.21 11.47
N LEU A 275 3.35 -3.14 11.73
CA LEU A 275 4.45 -3.10 12.69
C LEU A 275 3.99 -2.53 14.02
N LEU A 276 4.52 -3.05 15.12
CA LEU A 276 4.18 -2.57 16.45
C LEU A 276 4.49 -1.07 16.59
N GLY A 277 3.53 -0.32 17.11
CA GLY A 277 3.63 1.13 17.27
C GLY A 277 3.37 1.94 16.00
N THR A 278 3.09 1.33 14.86
CA THR A 278 2.63 2.04 13.66
C THR A 278 1.11 2.13 13.59
N LEU A 279 0.59 3.11 12.84
CA LEU A 279 -0.83 3.43 12.78
C LEU A 279 -1.44 2.97 11.43
N PRO A 280 -2.68 2.45 11.45
CA PRO A 280 -3.38 2.04 10.25
C PRO A 280 -4.00 3.24 9.52
N MET A 281 -4.33 3.04 8.23
CA MET A 281 -5.17 3.95 7.46
C MET A 281 -6.64 3.88 7.90
N ILE A 282 -7.39 4.96 7.64
CA ILE A 282 -8.86 4.96 7.73
C ILE A 282 -9.42 4.04 6.64
N ARG A 283 -8.96 4.26 5.39
CA ARG A 283 -9.38 3.54 4.21
C ARG A 283 -8.46 3.83 3.00
N PRO A 284 -8.44 2.97 1.96
CA PRO A 284 -7.95 3.33 0.64
C PRO A 284 -8.74 4.49 0.02
N CYS A 285 -8.06 5.48 -0.60
CA CYS A 285 -8.71 6.70 -1.10
C CYS A 285 -8.55 6.97 -2.60
N GLY A 286 -8.40 5.94 -3.40
CA GLY A 286 -8.23 6.06 -4.85
C GLY A 286 -6.77 6.03 -5.28
N GLU A 287 -6.50 6.44 -6.50
CA GLU A 287 -5.15 6.41 -7.08
C GLU A 287 -4.68 7.84 -7.38
N ALA A 288 -3.52 8.18 -6.84
CA ALA A 288 -2.96 9.52 -6.87
C ALA A 288 -3.96 10.61 -6.37
N PRO A 289 -4.43 10.52 -5.11
CA PRO A 289 -5.20 11.59 -4.51
C PRO A 289 -4.28 12.79 -4.27
N CYS A 290 -4.73 14.00 -4.65
CA CYS A 290 -3.89 15.19 -4.56
C CYS A 290 -4.44 16.28 -3.65
N GLY A 291 -5.73 16.25 -3.32
CA GLY A 291 -6.37 17.23 -2.45
C GLY A 291 -7.33 16.56 -1.48
N ILE A 292 -7.72 17.28 -0.46
CA ILE A 292 -8.69 16.82 0.54
C ILE A 292 -9.36 18.01 1.21
N GLN A 293 -10.70 17.97 1.38
CA GLN A 293 -11.44 19.03 2.06
C GLN A 293 -12.57 18.47 2.92
N PRO A 294 -12.87 19.08 4.07
CA PRO A 294 -13.99 18.67 4.91
C PRO A 294 -15.36 18.97 4.28
N LEU A 295 -16.34 18.06 4.47
CA LEU A 295 -17.75 18.28 4.20
C LEU A 295 -18.59 17.56 5.27
N GLY A 296 -19.33 18.30 6.09
CA GLY A 296 -20.10 17.70 7.18
C GLY A 296 -19.22 16.90 8.14
N ASN A 297 -19.55 15.64 8.36
CA ASN A 297 -18.72 14.69 9.11
C ASN A 297 -17.88 13.79 8.20
N GLY A 298 -17.46 14.28 7.06
CA GLY A 298 -16.67 13.50 6.09
C GLY A 298 -15.66 14.35 5.34
N LEU A 299 -15.06 13.75 4.33
CA LEU A 299 -13.96 14.31 3.56
C LEU A 299 -14.23 14.15 2.06
N LEU A 300 -14.02 15.21 1.29
CA LEU A 300 -13.99 15.21 -0.17
C LEU A 300 -12.56 14.95 -0.61
N VAL A 301 -12.36 13.99 -1.51
CA VAL A 301 -11.03 13.64 -2.03
C VAL A 301 -11.09 13.50 -3.55
N PRO A 302 -10.43 14.38 -4.31
CA PRO A 302 -10.19 14.20 -5.74
C PRO A 302 -9.11 13.15 -5.97
N SER A 303 -9.34 12.25 -6.93
CA SER A 303 -8.41 11.21 -7.35
C SER A 303 -7.98 11.45 -8.79
N TRP A 304 -6.74 11.90 -8.97
CA TRP A 304 -6.18 12.31 -10.26
C TRP A 304 -6.14 11.17 -11.28
N SER A 305 -5.69 10.00 -10.87
CA SER A 305 -5.54 8.86 -11.74
C SER A 305 -6.82 8.05 -11.96
N ASP A 306 -7.76 8.12 -11.02
CA ASP A 306 -9.05 7.43 -11.16
C ASP A 306 -10.11 8.32 -11.81
N HIS A 307 -9.77 9.57 -12.14
CA HIS A 307 -10.68 10.51 -12.85
C HIS A 307 -11.97 10.79 -12.09
N ARG A 308 -11.93 10.88 -10.74
CA ARG A 308 -13.15 11.01 -9.95
C ARG A 308 -12.99 11.90 -8.72
N ILE A 309 -14.11 12.28 -8.15
CA ILE A 309 -14.21 12.92 -6.84
C ILE A 309 -15.02 11.99 -5.94
N ASP A 310 -14.45 11.62 -4.80
CA ASP A 310 -15.08 10.76 -3.81
C ASP A 310 -15.41 11.54 -2.52
N TYR A 311 -16.44 11.09 -1.79
CA TYR A 311 -16.75 11.51 -0.44
C TYR A 311 -16.58 10.34 0.53
N PHE A 312 -15.96 10.59 1.66
CA PHE A 312 -15.71 9.63 2.72
C PHE A 312 -16.42 10.06 4.01
N PRO A 313 -17.65 9.62 4.27
CA PRO A 313 -18.32 9.85 5.56
C PRO A 313 -17.54 9.17 6.68
N LEU A 314 -17.10 9.95 7.67
CA LEU A 314 -16.31 9.47 8.80
C LEU A 314 -17.24 8.92 9.90
N THR A 315 -16.96 7.70 10.33
CA THR A 315 -17.59 7.08 11.49
C THR A 315 -16.56 6.92 12.60
N PRO A 316 -16.83 7.40 13.84
CA PRO A 316 -15.90 7.22 14.96
C PRO A 316 -15.57 5.76 15.19
N LEU A 317 -14.29 5.46 15.40
CA LEU A 317 -13.76 4.14 15.71
C LEU A 317 -12.63 4.27 16.75
N GLY A 318 -12.97 4.09 18.02
CA GLY A 318 -12.02 4.33 19.12
C GLY A 318 -11.52 5.78 19.11
N ALA A 319 -10.21 5.95 19.23
CA ALA A 319 -9.54 7.26 19.14
C ALA A 319 -9.23 7.70 17.68
N SER A 320 -9.90 7.10 16.69
CA SER A 320 -9.78 7.44 15.27
C SER A 320 -11.13 7.31 14.54
N PHE A 321 -11.08 6.99 13.25
CA PHE A 321 -12.24 6.90 12.37
C PHE A 321 -12.15 5.66 11.45
N SER A 322 -13.32 5.24 10.96
CA SER A 322 -13.51 4.43 9.77
C SER A 322 -14.32 5.23 8.73
N ALA A 323 -14.28 4.82 7.47
CA ALA A 323 -15.04 5.47 6.42
C ALA A 323 -15.53 4.47 5.37
N GLU A 324 -16.62 4.79 4.69
CA GLU A 324 -17.04 4.20 3.42
C GLU A 324 -16.75 5.18 2.28
N ARG A 325 -16.68 4.68 1.04
CA ARG A 325 -16.48 5.52 -0.16
C ARG A 325 -17.80 5.76 -0.87
N ILE A 326 -18.12 7.00 -1.14
CA ILE A 326 -19.25 7.43 -1.98
C ILE A 326 -18.66 8.18 -3.17
N SER A 327 -18.78 7.66 -4.39
CA SER A 327 -18.36 8.37 -5.59
C SER A 327 -19.36 9.48 -5.92
N LEU A 328 -18.87 10.72 -6.12
CA LEU A 328 -19.69 11.88 -6.43
C LEU A 328 -19.69 12.20 -7.92
N VAL A 329 -18.52 12.21 -8.51
CA VAL A 329 -18.29 12.54 -9.92
C VAL A 329 -17.31 11.55 -10.52
N GLN A 330 -17.64 11.02 -11.69
CA GLN A 330 -16.75 10.23 -12.53
C GLN A 330 -16.54 10.97 -13.85
N GLY A 331 -15.29 11.17 -14.24
CA GLY A 331 -14.92 11.73 -15.53
C GLY A 331 -14.28 10.73 -16.45
N GLY A 332 -13.99 11.15 -17.68
CA GLY A 332 -13.21 10.43 -18.66
C GLY A 332 -11.69 10.65 -18.47
N ARG A 333 -10.87 10.08 -19.36
CA ARG A 333 -9.40 10.12 -19.27
C ARG A 333 -8.77 11.52 -19.19
N TYR A 334 -9.50 12.54 -19.60
CA TYR A 334 -9.09 13.94 -19.56
C TYR A 334 -9.74 14.74 -18.42
N PHE A 335 -10.22 14.09 -17.40
CA PHE A 335 -10.60 14.66 -16.13
C PHE A 335 -9.63 14.16 -15.07
N ARG A 336 -8.73 15.03 -14.62
CA ARG A 336 -7.70 14.70 -13.63
C ARG A 336 -7.73 15.73 -12.52
N PRO A 337 -8.74 15.61 -11.64
CA PRO A 337 -8.91 16.54 -10.55
C PRO A 337 -7.70 16.46 -9.61
N ALA A 338 -7.10 17.61 -9.34
CA ALA A 338 -5.92 17.73 -8.49
C ALA A 338 -6.28 18.31 -7.11
N CYS A 339 -6.18 19.62 -6.91
CA CYS A 339 -6.49 20.24 -5.64
C CYS A 339 -7.93 20.75 -5.57
N ILE A 340 -8.45 20.92 -4.35
CA ILE A 340 -9.80 21.35 -4.08
C ILE A 340 -9.80 22.33 -2.89
N ALA A 341 -10.50 23.46 -3.03
CA ALA A 341 -10.63 24.47 -1.99
C ALA A 341 -12.10 24.79 -1.70
N ALA A 342 -12.44 24.96 -0.45
CA ALA A 342 -13.79 25.35 -0.03
C ALA A 342 -14.02 26.86 -0.25
N ASP A 343 -15.20 27.25 -0.71
CA ASP A 343 -15.62 28.65 -0.67
C ASP A 343 -15.83 29.05 0.80
N PRO A 344 -15.07 30.00 1.38
CA PRO A 344 -15.21 30.38 2.79
C PRO A 344 -16.59 30.92 3.12
N ARG A 345 -17.34 31.38 2.13
CA ARG A 345 -18.72 31.82 2.27
C ARG A 345 -19.71 30.67 2.56
N ASN A 346 -19.26 29.41 2.46
CA ASN A 346 -20.05 28.24 2.88
C ASN A 346 -20.45 28.27 4.34
N ALA A 347 -19.69 28.97 5.19
CA ALA A 347 -20.00 29.13 6.61
C ALA A 347 -21.18 30.08 6.88
N SER A 348 -21.77 30.75 5.87
CA SER A 348 -22.90 31.66 6.03
C SER A 348 -24.13 30.93 6.53
N PRO A 349 -24.80 31.43 7.59
CA PRO A 349 -26.00 30.79 8.14
C PRO A 349 -27.12 30.61 7.10
N GLY A 350 -27.73 29.44 7.09
CA GLY A 350 -28.86 29.11 6.20
C GLY A 350 -28.50 28.81 4.75
N ARG A 351 -27.24 28.72 4.41
CA ARG A 351 -26.79 28.31 3.07
C ARG A 351 -27.19 26.88 2.81
N GLN A 352 -27.92 26.61 1.74
CA GLN A 352 -28.38 25.28 1.33
C GLN A 352 -27.43 24.62 0.35
N THR A 353 -26.69 25.41 -0.45
CA THR A 353 -25.71 24.94 -1.41
C THR A 353 -24.29 25.25 -0.91
N MET A 354 -23.49 24.24 -0.78
CA MET A 354 -22.06 24.35 -0.47
C MET A 354 -21.25 24.36 -1.78
N VAL A 355 -20.17 25.13 -1.82
CA VAL A 355 -19.38 25.37 -3.02
C VAL A 355 -17.91 25.06 -2.76
N TRP A 356 -17.27 24.35 -3.68
CA TRP A 356 -15.82 24.16 -3.76
C TRP A 356 -15.33 24.54 -5.15
N TYR A 357 -14.07 24.88 -5.25
CA TYR A 357 -13.38 25.09 -6.50
C TYR A 357 -12.31 24.01 -6.65
N LEU A 358 -12.06 23.57 -7.87
CA LEU A 358 -11.29 22.37 -8.17
C LEU A 358 -10.38 22.62 -9.37
N THR A 359 -9.10 22.34 -9.23
CA THR A 359 -8.16 22.32 -10.32
C THR A 359 -8.19 20.97 -11.05
N ASP A 360 -8.04 20.98 -12.37
CA ASP A 360 -8.03 19.81 -13.22
C ASP A 360 -6.80 19.86 -14.14
N TRP A 361 -5.88 18.92 -13.93
CA TRP A 361 -4.64 18.80 -14.68
C TRP A 361 -4.83 18.39 -16.14
N VAL A 362 -5.97 17.78 -16.50
CA VAL A 362 -6.43 17.35 -17.84
C VAL A 362 -5.64 16.19 -18.41
N ASP A 363 -4.35 16.37 -18.72
CA ASP A 363 -3.51 15.38 -19.40
C ASP A 363 -2.94 14.33 -18.42
N GLY A 364 -2.61 13.15 -18.93
CA GLY A 364 -2.02 12.07 -18.12
C GLY A 364 -0.51 12.17 -17.90
N ARG A 365 0.16 13.13 -18.54
CA ARG A 365 1.60 13.35 -18.39
C ARG A 365 1.90 14.13 -17.12
N TYR A 366 3.00 13.83 -16.47
CA TYR A 366 3.49 14.63 -15.33
C TYR A 366 4.22 15.90 -15.77
N GLN A 367 4.70 15.96 -17.00
CA GLN A 367 5.36 17.15 -17.55
C GLN A 367 4.36 18.29 -17.76
N SER A 368 4.84 19.53 -17.65
CA SER A 368 4.09 20.71 -18.07
C SER A 368 3.65 20.58 -19.53
N HIS A 369 2.36 20.76 -19.83
CA HIS A 369 1.78 20.42 -21.13
C HIS A 369 0.80 21.44 -21.70
N GLY A 370 0.55 22.55 -21.03
CA GLY A 370 -0.29 23.64 -21.51
C GLY A 370 -1.81 23.41 -21.47
N TYR A 371 -2.31 22.37 -20.81
CA TYR A 371 -3.73 22.14 -20.57
C TYR A 371 -4.07 22.33 -19.09
N GLY A 372 -5.27 22.76 -18.78
CA GLY A 372 -5.76 22.94 -17.44
C GLY A 372 -7.21 23.38 -17.43
N ARG A 373 -7.93 23.12 -16.33
CA ARG A 373 -9.29 23.60 -16.09
C ARG A 373 -9.49 23.99 -14.63
N LEU A 374 -10.41 24.93 -14.44
CA LEU A 374 -10.96 25.31 -13.14
C LEU A 374 -12.44 24.97 -13.12
N TRP A 375 -12.86 24.16 -12.16
CA TRP A 375 -14.25 23.77 -11.97
C TRP A 375 -14.83 24.35 -10.70
N LYS A 376 -16.14 24.61 -10.70
CA LYS A 376 -16.96 24.87 -9.52
C LYS A 376 -17.77 23.63 -9.22
N LEU A 377 -17.55 23.03 -8.05
CA LEU A 377 -18.36 21.94 -7.50
C LEU A 377 -19.41 22.51 -6.57
N GLU A 378 -20.67 22.23 -6.82
CA GLU A 378 -21.79 22.63 -5.97
C GLU A 378 -22.51 21.40 -5.42
N ILE A 379 -22.80 21.42 -4.12
CA ILE A 379 -23.54 20.37 -3.43
C ILE A 379 -24.75 20.98 -2.74
N ASP A 380 -25.94 20.64 -3.24
CA ASP A 380 -27.22 21.02 -2.64
C ASP A 380 -27.55 20.07 -1.48
N LEU A 381 -27.39 20.56 -0.26
CA LEU A 381 -27.58 19.79 0.96
C LEU A 381 -29.03 19.31 1.17
N GLN A 382 -30.02 19.93 0.52
CA GLN A 382 -31.42 19.47 0.59
C GLN A 382 -31.61 18.15 -0.16
N ASN A 383 -30.87 17.97 -1.25
CA ASN A 383 -30.92 16.81 -2.10
C ASN A 383 -29.74 15.82 -1.89
N ALA A 384 -28.79 16.15 -1.00
CA ALA A 384 -27.60 15.36 -0.70
C ALA A 384 -27.77 14.53 0.58
N GLY A 385 -28.77 13.67 0.63
CA GLY A 385 -29.03 12.78 1.78
C GLY A 385 -27.87 11.81 2.12
N TRP A 386 -26.89 11.70 1.24
CA TRP A 386 -25.66 10.94 1.43
C TRP A 386 -24.60 11.71 2.26
N VAL A 387 -24.74 13.04 2.46
CA VAL A 387 -23.82 13.82 3.31
C VAL A 387 -24.06 13.46 4.77
N SER A 388 -23.03 12.98 5.45
CA SER A 388 -23.09 12.69 6.89
C SER A 388 -23.15 14.01 7.68
N PRO A 389 -24.17 14.22 8.53
CA PRO A 389 -24.25 15.43 9.34
C PRO A 389 -23.11 15.49 10.35
N LYS A 390 -22.71 16.69 10.78
CA LYS A 390 -21.74 16.87 11.87
C LYS A 390 -22.27 16.15 13.13
N GLN A 391 -21.54 15.11 13.57
CA GLN A 391 -21.89 14.36 14.78
C GLN A 391 -21.26 15.01 16.01
N THR A 392 -22.04 15.15 17.06
CA THR A 392 -21.60 15.75 18.33
C THR A 392 -21.27 14.72 19.40
N GLU A 393 -20.83 13.51 19.16
CA GLU A 393 -20.47 12.50 20.17
C GLU A 393 -20.81 11.06 19.69
N PRO A 394 -20.21 9.96 20.07
CA PRO A 394 -19.44 9.62 21.28
C PRO A 394 -17.92 9.44 21.06
N GLY A 395 -17.40 9.39 19.82
CA GLY A 395 -15.96 9.17 19.57
C GLY A 395 -15.07 10.37 19.96
N GLN A 396 -15.62 11.57 20.13
CA GLN A 396 -14.85 12.76 20.49
C GLN A 396 -14.18 12.65 21.86
N GLN A 397 -14.82 12.00 22.83
CA GLN A 397 -14.24 11.82 24.16
C GLN A 397 -12.99 10.95 24.13
N GLN A 398 -13.01 9.86 23.35
CA GLN A 398 -11.87 8.96 23.23
C GLN A 398 -10.69 9.64 22.51
N ARG A 399 -10.98 10.41 21.45
CA ARG A 399 -9.94 11.18 20.73
C ARG A 399 -9.36 12.29 21.62
N SER A 400 -10.21 13.02 22.35
CA SER A 400 -9.78 14.06 23.30
C SER A 400 -8.94 13.46 24.43
N PHE A 401 -9.32 12.31 24.96
CA PHE A 401 -8.55 11.59 25.98
C PHE A 401 -7.18 11.16 25.43
N ALA A 402 -7.13 10.53 24.25
CA ALA A 402 -5.89 10.12 23.61
C ALA A 402 -4.98 11.33 23.28
N ARG A 403 -5.56 12.47 22.84
CA ARG A 403 -4.84 13.72 22.63
C ARG A 403 -4.23 14.26 23.92
N ALA A 404 -5.01 14.32 24.99
CA ALA A 404 -4.56 14.79 26.29
C ALA A 404 -3.42 13.93 26.89
N LEU A 405 -3.39 12.63 26.60
CA LEU A 405 -2.24 11.79 26.92
C LEU A 405 -1.00 12.17 26.11
N ARG A 406 -1.16 12.39 24.78
CA ARG A 406 -0.02 12.72 23.91
C ARG A 406 0.60 14.08 24.21
N ASP A 407 -0.21 15.10 24.43
CA ASP A 407 0.26 16.47 24.72
C ASP A 407 0.70 16.67 26.19
N GLY A 408 0.36 15.73 27.08
CA GLY A 408 0.72 15.77 28.51
C GLY A 408 -0.24 16.61 29.37
N SER A 409 -1.33 17.11 28.80
CA SER A 409 -2.37 17.83 29.57
C SER A 409 -3.14 16.90 30.53
N LYS A 410 -3.15 15.58 30.25
CA LYS A 410 -3.58 14.55 31.17
C LYS A 410 -2.37 13.74 31.65
N SER A 411 -2.11 13.78 32.95
CA SER A 411 -1.15 12.91 33.56
C SER A 411 -1.78 11.54 33.86
N ALA A 412 -1.03 10.47 33.63
CA ALA A 412 -1.37 9.10 33.98
C ALA A 412 -0.14 8.43 34.61
N ASP A 413 -0.35 7.57 35.58
CA ASP A 413 0.76 6.82 36.15
C ASP A 413 1.22 5.71 35.19
N ARG A 414 2.41 5.16 35.47
CA ARG A 414 2.99 4.10 34.61
C ARG A 414 2.08 2.88 34.48
N SER A 415 1.42 2.48 35.55
CA SER A 415 0.55 1.28 35.56
C SER A 415 -0.65 1.49 34.62
N GLU A 416 -1.26 2.67 34.70
CA GLU A 416 -2.36 3.08 33.81
C GLU A 416 -1.88 3.15 32.36
N LEU A 417 -0.71 3.73 32.10
CA LEU A 417 -0.14 3.81 30.75
C LEU A 417 0.16 2.44 30.15
N LEU A 418 0.72 1.50 30.96
CA LEU A 418 0.97 0.13 30.51
C LEU A 418 -0.34 -0.63 30.25
N GLN A 419 -1.40 -0.37 31.02
CA GLN A 419 -2.72 -0.94 30.75
C GLN A 419 -3.30 -0.41 29.43
N LEU A 420 -3.26 0.91 29.19
CA LEU A 420 -3.72 1.54 27.94
C LEU A 420 -2.88 1.09 26.72
N ALA A 421 -1.60 0.83 26.89
CA ALA A 421 -0.73 0.32 25.83
C ALA A 421 -1.04 -1.13 25.40
N ARG A 422 -1.96 -1.82 26.07
CA ARG A 422 -2.48 -3.15 25.72
C ARG A 422 -3.88 -3.11 25.10
N ASP A 423 -4.43 -1.90 24.88
CA ASP A 423 -5.74 -1.73 24.26
C ASP A 423 -5.76 -2.27 22.83
N SER A 424 -6.94 -2.55 22.32
CA SER A 424 -7.15 -2.94 20.92
C SER A 424 -7.14 -1.77 19.95
N ASP A 425 -7.24 -0.53 20.43
CA ASP A 425 -7.22 0.70 19.65
C ASP A 425 -5.77 1.18 19.42
N PRO A 426 -5.22 1.10 18.20
CA PRO A 426 -3.82 1.46 17.94
C PRO A 426 -3.51 2.94 18.19
N PHE A 427 -4.50 3.83 18.04
CA PHE A 427 -4.32 5.27 18.32
C PHE A 427 -4.25 5.57 19.83
N LEU A 428 -5.01 4.83 20.63
CA LEU A 428 -4.92 4.92 22.08
C LEU A 428 -3.60 4.28 22.58
N VAL A 429 -3.23 3.11 22.06
CA VAL A 429 -1.95 2.44 22.34
C VAL A 429 -0.78 3.39 22.04
N ARG A 430 -0.75 4.01 20.85
CA ARG A 430 0.30 4.97 20.47
C ARG A 430 0.35 6.15 21.42
N SER A 431 -0.79 6.66 21.82
CA SER A 431 -0.89 7.80 22.75
C SER A 431 -0.32 7.47 24.14
N ALA A 432 -0.62 6.26 24.64
CA ALA A 432 -0.08 5.77 25.91
C ALA A 432 1.45 5.56 25.83
N ILE A 433 1.97 5.03 24.71
CA ILE A 433 3.40 4.86 24.49
C ILE A 433 4.12 6.22 24.45
N ILE A 434 3.57 7.22 23.79
CA ILE A 434 4.13 8.58 23.78
C ILE A 434 4.14 9.20 25.18
N ALA A 435 3.07 8.99 25.96
CA ALA A 435 3.02 9.44 27.35
C ALA A 435 4.06 8.70 28.23
N LEU A 436 4.23 7.39 28.02
CA LEU A 436 5.25 6.59 28.70
C LEU A 436 6.68 7.02 28.33
N ALA A 437 6.92 7.44 27.10
CA ALA A 437 8.22 7.94 26.63
C ALA A 437 8.69 9.18 27.42
N ARG A 438 7.78 10.04 27.86
CA ARG A 438 8.09 11.18 28.75
C ARG A 438 8.53 10.75 30.17
N GLN A 439 8.24 9.49 30.55
CA GLN A 439 8.66 8.90 31.83
C GLN A 439 9.88 7.97 31.64
N SER A 440 10.62 8.11 30.53
CA SER A 440 11.69 7.18 30.15
C SER A 440 12.81 7.05 31.18
N ASP A 441 13.08 8.07 32.02
CA ASP A 441 14.06 8.03 33.09
C ASP A 441 13.69 7.04 34.21
N GLN A 442 12.40 6.67 34.32
CA GLN A 442 11.91 5.69 35.26
C GLN A 442 11.94 4.25 34.71
N LEU A 443 12.29 4.08 33.43
CA LEU A 443 12.36 2.81 32.71
C LEU A 443 13.77 2.21 32.80
N SER A 444 14.15 1.69 33.97
CA SER A 444 15.46 1.03 34.17
C SER A 444 15.44 -0.42 33.71
N ALA A 445 16.61 -0.93 33.30
CA ALA A 445 16.82 -2.31 32.85
C ALA A 445 16.28 -3.36 33.86
N ASP A 446 16.65 -3.22 35.13
CA ASP A 446 16.27 -4.16 36.20
C ASP A 446 14.76 -4.23 36.42
N ARG A 447 14.05 -3.12 36.21
CA ARG A 447 12.59 -3.08 36.29
C ARG A 447 11.94 -3.72 35.09
N ILE A 448 12.40 -3.35 33.87
CA ILE A 448 11.86 -3.87 32.62
C ILE A 448 12.00 -5.39 32.54
N ALA A 449 13.12 -5.95 32.98
CA ALA A 449 13.37 -7.39 32.99
C ALA A 449 12.32 -8.20 33.79
N GLN A 450 11.67 -7.57 34.76
CA GLN A 450 10.64 -8.20 35.59
C GLN A 450 9.22 -8.09 35.03
N TRP A 451 9.04 -7.37 33.94
CA TRP A 451 7.72 -7.11 33.35
C TRP A 451 7.26 -8.25 32.43
N GLN A 452 5.95 -8.31 32.22
CA GLN A 452 5.37 -9.21 31.23
C GLN A 452 5.80 -8.78 29.80
N PRO A 453 5.86 -9.69 28.83
CA PRO A 453 6.30 -9.38 27.45
C PRO A 453 5.60 -8.15 26.85
N ALA A 454 4.28 -8.04 27.00
CA ALA A 454 3.52 -6.91 26.48
C ALA A 454 3.99 -5.55 27.05
N ASP A 455 4.37 -5.51 28.33
CA ASP A 455 4.89 -4.30 28.98
C ASP A 455 6.31 -3.99 28.54
N ARG A 456 7.14 -5.04 28.33
CA ARG A 456 8.49 -4.86 27.78
C ARG A 456 8.49 -4.30 26.37
N VAL A 457 7.53 -4.75 25.52
CA VAL A 457 7.29 -4.13 24.19
C VAL A 457 6.96 -2.66 24.34
N SER A 458 6.05 -2.30 25.24
CA SER A 458 5.67 -0.89 25.47
C SER A 458 6.84 -0.07 25.97
N ALA A 459 7.70 -0.62 26.83
CA ALA A 459 8.93 0.02 27.27
C ALA A 459 9.92 0.23 26.12
N LEU A 460 10.14 -0.79 25.29
CA LEU A 460 11.01 -0.69 24.10
C LEU A 460 10.55 0.46 23.19
N LEU A 461 9.26 0.48 22.82
CA LEU A 461 8.71 1.49 21.94
C LEU A 461 8.79 2.91 22.55
N ALA A 462 8.55 3.02 23.87
CA ALA A 462 8.69 4.29 24.58
C ALA A 462 10.15 4.77 24.63
N LEU A 463 11.10 3.88 24.91
CA LEU A 463 12.54 4.20 24.92
C LEU A 463 13.06 4.53 23.51
N LYS A 464 12.60 3.84 22.48
CA LYS A 464 12.90 4.17 21.08
C LYS A 464 12.45 5.59 20.72
N ILE A 465 11.29 6.04 21.21
CA ILE A 465 10.80 7.41 20.99
C ILE A 465 11.66 8.41 21.78
N ALA A 466 11.91 8.15 23.07
CA ALA A 466 12.58 9.08 23.94
C ALA A 466 14.09 9.24 23.65
N THR A 467 14.74 8.14 23.26
CA THR A 467 16.20 8.08 23.08
C THR A 467 16.58 7.20 21.90
N PRO A 468 16.20 7.56 20.65
CA PRO A 468 16.40 6.70 19.50
C PRO A 468 17.86 6.29 19.26
N GLY A 469 18.82 7.14 19.52
CA GLY A 469 20.26 6.89 19.36
C GLY A 469 20.92 6.14 20.54
N SER A 470 20.15 5.63 21.51
CA SER A 470 20.75 5.01 22.70
C SER A 470 21.12 3.53 22.47
N VAL A 471 22.40 3.28 22.14
CA VAL A 471 22.96 1.93 21.96
C VAL A 471 22.73 1.05 23.19
N GLY A 472 22.99 1.56 24.41
CA GLY A 472 22.81 0.79 25.66
C GLY A 472 21.36 0.36 25.92
N ARG A 473 20.38 1.23 25.58
CA ARG A 473 18.95 0.91 25.72
C ARG A 473 18.46 -0.07 24.66
N ALA A 474 18.90 0.06 23.42
CA ALA A 474 18.56 -0.89 22.35
C ALA A 474 19.13 -2.28 22.63
N ARG A 475 20.37 -2.36 23.13
CA ARG A 475 21.02 -3.62 23.51
C ARG A 475 20.23 -4.43 24.53
N LEU A 476 19.53 -3.79 25.49
CA LEU A 476 18.72 -4.47 26.51
C LEU A 476 17.68 -5.44 25.94
N PHE A 477 17.17 -5.16 24.74
CA PHE A 477 16.09 -5.92 24.12
C PHE A 477 16.57 -6.91 23.05
N LEU A 478 17.85 -6.85 22.69
CA LEU A 478 18.40 -7.76 21.66
C LEU A 478 18.49 -9.20 22.18
N ASP A 479 18.71 -9.37 23.49
CA ASP A 479 18.77 -10.67 24.16
C ASP A 479 17.45 -11.02 24.90
N ASP A 480 16.34 -10.31 24.63
CA ASP A 480 15.06 -10.59 25.28
C ASP A 480 14.56 -11.99 24.89
N PRO A 481 14.03 -12.78 25.85
CA PRO A 481 13.51 -14.13 25.56
C PRO A 481 12.28 -14.14 24.63
N ASP A 482 11.59 -13.00 24.46
CA ASP A 482 10.43 -12.88 23.58
C ASP A 482 10.86 -12.55 22.14
N PRO A 483 10.56 -13.41 21.16
CA PRO A 483 10.95 -13.19 19.75
C PRO A 483 10.42 -11.88 19.14
N ALA A 484 9.24 -11.42 19.54
CA ALA A 484 8.67 -10.17 19.03
C ALA A 484 9.44 -8.96 19.55
N ILE A 485 9.95 -9.01 20.79
CA ILE A 485 10.78 -7.95 21.35
C ILE A 485 12.15 -7.90 20.67
N GLN A 486 12.79 -9.05 20.42
CA GLN A 486 14.03 -9.10 19.65
C GLN A 486 13.85 -8.53 18.23
N PHE A 487 12.75 -8.86 17.56
CA PHE A 487 12.43 -8.30 16.24
C PHE A 487 12.34 -6.77 16.29
N GLU A 488 11.63 -6.20 17.26
CA GLU A 488 11.50 -4.75 17.40
C GLU A 488 12.83 -4.09 17.84
N ALA A 489 13.69 -4.79 18.59
CA ALA A 489 15.04 -4.32 18.88
C ALA A 489 15.90 -4.23 17.61
N LEU A 490 15.87 -5.25 16.75
CA LEU A 490 16.53 -5.24 15.44
C LEU A 490 16.03 -4.09 14.58
N ARG A 491 14.71 -3.86 14.55
CA ARG A 491 14.12 -2.71 13.85
C ARG A 491 14.59 -1.38 14.44
N TRP A 492 14.67 -1.24 15.77
CA TRP A 492 15.20 -0.02 16.40
C TRP A 492 16.65 0.22 15.99
N ILE A 493 17.48 -0.81 16.07
CA ILE A 493 18.91 -0.76 15.72
C ILE A 493 19.09 -0.29 14.26
N ALA A 494 18.31 -0.86 13.33
CA ALA A 494 18.32 -0.50 11.93
C ALA A 494 17.78 0.92 11.67
N ASP A 495 16.63 1.27 12.26
CA ASP A 495 16.01 2.59 12.08
C ASP A 495 16.88 3.75 12.59
N SER A 496 17.74 3.48 13.57
CA SER A 496 18.60 4.48 14.22
C SER A 496 20.09 4.37 13.86
N ASP A 497 20.43 3.51 12.90
CA ASP A 497 21.82 3.29 12.43
C ASP A 497 22.81 3.02 13.58
N LEU A 498 22.44 2.19 14.57
CA LEU A 498 23.26 1.89 15.75
C LEU A 498 24.39 0.92 15.39
N THR A 499 25.37 1.41 14.61
CA THR A 499 26.49 0.61 14.03
C THR A 499 27.37 -0.07 15.07
N GLU A 500 27.42 0.44 16.29
CA GLU A 500 28.12 -0.18 17.42
C GLU A 500 27.57 -1.54 17.79
N LEU A 501 26.34 -1.87 17.41
CA LEU A 501 25.68 -3.17 17.66
C LEU A 501 25.87 -4.17 16.52
N LEU A 502 26.65 -3.84 15.48
CA LEU A 502 26.93 -4.75 14.35
C LEU A 502 27.52 -6.11 14.81
N PRO A 503 28.46 -6.17 15.79
CA PRO A 503 28.98 -7.45 16.27
C PRO A 503 27.92 -8.34 16.92
N GLU A 504 27.04 -7.76 17.77
CA GLU A 504 25.96 -8.48 18.45
C GLU A 504 24.92 -8.99 17.46
N VAL A 505 24.54 -8.18 16.46
CA VAL A 505 23.60 -8.60 15.42
C VAL A 505 24.20 -9.71 14.54
N THR A 506 25.53 -9.65 14.29
CA THR A 506 26.24 -10.73 13.58
C THR A 506 26.23 -12.02 14.38
N GLN A 507 26.51 -11.92 15.68
CA GLN A 507 26.49 -13.08 16.60
C GLN A 507 25.10 -13.72 16.68
N LEU A 508 24.03 -12.92 16.64
CA LEU A 508 22.65 -13.42 16.68
C LEU A 508 22.39 -14.42 15.56
N LEU A 509 23.01 -14.25 14.38
CA LEU A 509 22.87 -15.18 13.25
C LEU A 509 23.55 -16.55 13.47
N GLU A 510 24.26 -16.74 14.56
CA GLU A 510 24.84 -18.05 14.95
C GLU A 510 23.93 -18.79 15.96
N HIS A 511 22.84 -18.19 16.41
CA HIS A 511 21.95 -18.77 17.41
C HIS A 511 20.91 -19.70 16.78
N ASP A 512 20.90 -20.97 17.20
CA ASP A 512 20.00 -22.00 16.68
C ASP A 512 18.53 -21.79 17.05
N ASP A 513 18.24 -20.96 18.04
CA ASP A 513 16.86 -20.65 18.47
C ASP A 513 16.17 -19.62 17.59
N LEU A 514 16.88 -18.93 16.67
CA LEU A 514 16.25 -17.98 15.74
C LEU A 514 15.11 -18.62 14.96
N ASP A 515 13.96 -17.95 14.93
CA ASP A 515 12.90 -18.23 13.97
C ASP A 515 13.16 -17.50 12.64
N TYR A 516 12.35 -17.82 11.62
CA TYR A 516 12.51 -17.26 10.30
C TYR A 516 12.39 -15.72 10.27
N ARG A 517 11.45 -15.15 11.04
CA ARG A 517 11.19 -13.71 11.07
C ARG A 517 12.37 -12.94 11.68
N ARG A 518 12.95 -13.44 12.77
CA ARG A 518 14.14 -12.83 13.38
C ARG A 518 15.37 -12.99 12.50
N PHE A 519 15.54 -14.13 11.84
CA PHE A 519 16.61 -14.31 10.86
C PHE A 519 16.52 -13.29 9.71
N GLU A 520 15.33 -13.11 9.14
CA GLU A 520 15.06 -12.11 8.09
C GLU A 520 15.36 -10.69 8.59
N ALA A 521 14.92 -10.35 9.80
CA ALA A 521 15.18 -9.05 10.43
C ALA A 521 16.69 -8.82 10.69
N ALA A 522 17.42 -9.85 11.15
CA ALA A 522 18.86 -9.75 11.37
C ALA A 522 19.62 -9.52 10.07
N ILE A 523 19.28 -10.22 8.98
CA ILE A 523 19.87 -9.96 7.65
C ILE A 523 19.61 -8.52 7.20
N ALA A 524 18.37 -8.03 7.35
CA ALA A 524 18.02 -6.64 7.02
C ALA A 524 18.83 -5.63 7.85
N THR A 525 18.96 -5.88 9.16
CA THR A 525 19.73 -5.02 10.06
C THR A 525 21.21 -5.01 9.69
N LEU A 526 21.81 -6.17 9.41
CA LEU A 526 23.21 -6.24 8.97
C LEU A 526 23.47 -5.44 7.70
N ASN A 527 22.61 -5.59 6.69
CA ASN A 527 22.76 -4.83 5.46
C ASN A 527 22.61 -3.32 5.70
N THR A 528 21.68 -2.92 6.58
CA THR A 528 21.50 -1.50 6.95
C THR A 528 22.76 -0.96 7.64
N LEU A 529 23.28 -1.64 8.66
CA LEU A 529 24.47 -1.22 9.41
C LEU A 529 25.75 -1.27 8.57
N ALA A 530 25.79 -2.13 7.53
CA ALA A 530 26.87 -2.14 6.54
C ALA A 530 26.77 -1.03 5.48
N GLY A 531 25.78 -0.14 5.55
CA GLY A 531 25.56 0.94 4.60
C GLY A 531 24.85 0.54 3.31
N HIS A 532 24.18 -0.61 3.31
CA HIS A 532 23.45 -1.14 2.18
C HIS A 532 21.98 -1.46 2.50
N PRO A 533 21.20 -0.52 3.06
CA PRO A 533 19.81 -0.78 3.46
C PRO A 533 18.93 -1.21 2.29
N GLU A 534 19.25 -0.77 1.06
CA GLU A 534 18.53 -1.12 -0.17
C GLU A 534 18.63 -2.60 -0.54
N LYS A 535 19.61 -3.33 -0.05
CA LYS A 535 19.71 -4.79 -0.23
C LYS A 535 18.65 -5.54 0.60
N GLY A 536 18.19 -4.93 1.68
CA GLY A 536 17.16 -5.46 2.54
C GLY A 536 17.44 -6.89 2.99
N VAL A 537 16.54 -7.80 2.65
CA VAL A 537 16.63 -9.24 2.96
C VAL A 537 17.09 -10.09 1.77
N ARG A 538 17.36 -9.48 0.62
CA ARG A 538 17.64 -10.18 -0.66
C ARG A 538 19.09 -10.06 -1.12
N ASP A 539 20.01 -9.87 -0.21
CA ASP A 539 21.43 -9.94 -0.53
C ASP A 539 21.81 -11.36 -0.94
N THR A 540 21.82 -11.61 -2.26
CA THR A 540 22.06 -12.94 -2.81
C THR A 540 23.43 -13.50 -2.40
N ASP A 541 24.44 -12.64 -2.27
CA ASP A 541 25.81 -13.07 -1.93
C ASP A 541 25.89 -13.49 -0.46
N LEU A 542 25.32 -12.67 0.45
CA LEU A 542 25.25 -12.99 1.87
C LEU A 542 24.45 -14.26 2.13
N LEU A 543 23.27 -14.37 1.50
CA LEU A 543 22.41 -15.55 1.63
C LEU A 543 23.09 -16.80 1.07
N LEU A 544 23.74 -16.70 -0.10
CA LEU A 544 24.45 -17.82 -0.71
C LEU A 544 25.64 -18.26 0.13
N GLN A 545 26.40 -17.32 0.69
CA GLN A 545 27.47 -17.60 1.65
C GLN A 545 26.94 -18.43 2.83
N ARG A 546 25.81 -18.00 3.43
CA ARG A 546 25.16 -18.74 4.54
C ARG A 546 24.67 -20.12 4.12
N VAL A 547 24.10 -20.27 2.94
CA VAL A 547 23.65 -21.59 2.43
C VAL A 547 24.83 -22.56 2.30
N LEU A 548 25.98 -22.09 1.83
CA LEU A 548 27.16 -22.90 1.57
C LEU A 548 28.08 -23.11 2.78
N ASP A 549 27.90 -22.31 3.83
CA ASP A 549 28.67 -22.43 5.07
C ASP A 549 28.35 -23.75 5.77
N GLU A 550 29.31 -24.67 5.79
CA GLU A 550 29.16 -25.98 6.40
C GLU A 550 29.23 -25.94 7.94
N GLN A 551 29.72 -24.84 8.51
CA GLN A 551 29.76 -24.63 9.96
C GLN A 551 28.44 -24.02 10.49
N ALA A 552 27.67 -23.35 9.62
CA ALA A 552 26.38 -22.78 10.00
C ALA A 552 25.36 -23.88 10.28
N SER A 553 24.46 -23.62 11.24
CA SER A 553 23.43 -24.59 11.60
C SER A 553 22.53 -24.93 10.40
N PRO A 554 22.11 -26.18 10.24
CA PRO A 554 21.24 -26.60 9.15
C PRO A 554 19.95 -25.79 9.05
N LYS A 555 19.40 -25.36 10.18
CA LYS A 555 18.20 -24.54 10.28
C LYS A 555 18.40 -23.14 9.67
N LEU A 556 19.50 -22.48 9.98
CA LEU A 556 19.81 -21.15 9.43
C LEU A 556 20.15 -21.23 7.94
N ARG A 557 20.84 -22.29 7.52
CA ARG A 557 21.06 -22.59 6.10
C ARG A 557 19.74 -22.81 5.34
N ALA A 558 18.77 -23.48 5.97
CA ALA A 558 17.43 -23.64 5.42
C ALA A 558 16.72 -22.28 5.23
N TYR A 559 16.82 -21.40 6.19
CA TYR A 559 16.23 -20.05 6.10
C TYR A 559 16.88 -19.24 4.97
N ALA A 560 18.20 -19.23 4.89
CA ALA A 560 18.92 -18.56 3.82
C ALA A 560 18.55 -19.12 2.44
N LEU A 561 18.43 -20.46 2.32
CA LEU A 561 17.99 -21.12 1.10
C LEU A 561 16.56 -20.75 0.70
N ARG A 562 15.63 -20.61 1.68
CA ARG A 562 14.25 -20.14 1.46
C ARG A 562 14.21 -18.72 0.90
N MET A 563 15.10 -17.84 1.33
CA MET A 563 15.12 -16.43 0.92
C MET A 563 15.76 -16.22 -0.46
N LEU A 564 16.57 -17.16 -0.93
CA LEU A 564 17.17 -17.07 -2.25
C LEU A 564 16.12 -17.11 -3.38
N PRO A 565 16.28 -16.29 -4.44
CA PRO A 565 15.35 -16.25 -5.56
C PRO A 565 15.52 -17.46 -6.49
N VAL A 566 14.91 -18.59 -6.14
CA VAL A 566 15.07 -19.90 -6.83
C VAL A 566 13.82 -20.39 -7.57
N GLN A 567 12.91 -19.50 -7.99
CA GLN A 567 11.67 -19.93 -8.64
C GLN A 567 11.78 -19.96 -10.17
N SER A 568 11.51 -21.12 -10.79
CA SER A 568 11.14 -21.22 -12.20
C SER A 568 9.62 -21.33 -12.36
N ARG A 569 9.07 -20.71 -13.41
CA ARG A 569 7.68 -20.88 -13.81
C ARG A 569 7.60 -21.82 -15.01
N VAL A 570 6.63 -22.73 -14.96
CA VAL A 570 6.22 -23.50 -16.14
C VAL A 570 4.98 -22.81 -16.70
N SER A 571 5.01 -22.44 -17.99
CA SER A 571 3.83 -21.88 -18.65
C SER A 571 2.73 -22.95 -18.82
N GLU A 572 1.49 -22.53 -19.04
CA GLU A 572 0.37 -23.44 -19.37
C GLU A 572 0.66 -24.36 -20.58
N LYS A 573 1.59 -23.97 -21.44
CA LYS A 573 2.07 -24.78 -22.58
C LYS A 573 3.29 -25.65 -22.25
N GLY A 574 3.66 -25.80 -20.98
CA GLY A 574 4.82 -26.60 -20.54
C GLY A 574 6.18 -26.00 -20.89
N GLN A 575 6.24 -24.74 -21.34
CA GLN A 575 7.50 -24.05 -21.60
C GLN A 575 8.02 -23.45 -20.30
N THR A 576 9.29 -23.71 -19.99
CA THR A 576 9.97 -23.04 -18.89
C THR A 576 10.17 -21.58 -19.26
N LEU A 577 9.42 -20.67 -18.62
CA LEU A 577 9.64 -19.24 -18.77
C LEU A 577 11.03 -18.88 -18.23
N PRO A 578 11.75 -17.90 -18.79
CA PRO A 578 13.02 -17.46 -18.26
C PRO A 578 12.84 -16.99 -16.81
N SER A 579 13.12 -17.90 -15.89
CA SER A 579 13.12 -17.65 -14.46
C SER A 579 14.51 -17.22 -14.01
N LYS A 580 14.61 -16.54 -12.89
CA LYS A 580 15.89 -16.35 -12.22
C LYS A 580 16.48 -17.74 -11.99
N ARG A 581 17.55 -18.07 -12.67
CA ARG A 581 18.27 -19.35 -12.52
C ARG A 581 18.73 -19.49 -11.07
N LEU A 582 18.78 -20.75 -10.59
CA LEU A 582 19.51 -21.06 -9.37
C LEU A 582 20.89 -20.40 -9.42
N PRO A 583 21.35 -19.75 -8.35
CA PRO A 583 22.72 -19.27 -8.29
C PRO A 583 23.68 -20.40 -8.67
N LYS A 584 24.66 -20.13 -9.51
CA LYS A 584 25.55 -21.13 -10.11
C LYS A 584 26.09 -22.22 -9.15
N PRO A 585 26.43 -21.90 -7.88
CA PRO A 585 26.90 -22.94 -6.95
C PRO A 585 25.83 -23.96 -6.57
N LEU A 586 24.52 -23.63 -6.64
CA LEU A 586 23.44 -24.53 -6.24
C LEU A 586 23.02 -25.46 -7.39
N ASN A 587 23.83 -26.47 -7.64
CA ASN A 587 23.52 -27.52 -8.62
C ASN A 587 23.04 -28.81 -7.92
N ALA A 588 22.66 -29.80 -8.70
CA ALA A 588 22.18 -31.09 -8.19
C ALA A 588 23.15 -31.76 -7.20
N THR A 589 24.46 -31.68 -7.44
CA THR A 589 25.49 -32.27 -6.56
C THR A 589 25.52 -31.56 -5.19
N VAL A 590 25.47 -30.24 -5.17
CA VAL A 590 25.45 -29.44 -3.91
C VAL A 590 24.16 -29.70 -3.13
N LEU A 591 23.02 -29.74 -3.82
CA LEU A 591 21.72 -30.03 -3.18
C LEU A 591 21.70 -31.47 -2.62
N GLN A 592 22.27 -32.42 -3.32
CA GLN A 592 22.40 -33.80 -2.83
C GLN A 592 23.30 -33.89 -1.59
N LYS A 593 24.42 -33.15 -1.57
CA LYS A 593 25.30 -33.07 -0.39
C LYS A 593 24.53 -32.47 0.83
N MET A 594 23.70 -31.44 0.60
CA MET A 594 22.88 -30.88 1.68
C MET A 594 21.85 -31.88 2.21
N LEU A 595 21.20 -32.66 1.33
CA LEU A 595 20.29 -33.75 1.76
C LEU A 595 21.00 -34.80 2.61
N SER A 596 22.28 -35.13 2.32
CA SER A 596 23.04 -36.12 3.07
C SER A 596 23.40 -35.71 4.49
N ILE A 597 23.23 -34.44 4.87
CA ILE A 597 23.37 -33.95 6.24
C ILE A 597 22.31 -34.56 7.17
N GLY A 598 21.12 -34.90 6.64
CA GLY A 598 20.08 -35.60 7.34
C GLY A 598 19.22 -34.70 8.23
N ASP A 599 19.44 -33.35 8.26
CA ASP A 599 18.56 -32.42 8.95
C ASP A 599 17.26 -32.23 8.19
N VAL A 600 16.13 -32.32 8.91
CA VAL A 600 14.79 -32.28 8.30
C VAL A 600 14.46 -30.89 7.76
N SER A 601 14.83 -29.82 8.47
CA SER A 601 14.51 -28.44 8.06
C SER A 601 15.27 -28.05 6.81
N LEU A 602 16.56 -28.34 6.74
CA LEU A 602 17.38 -28.10 5.57
C LEU A 602 16.92 -28.96 4.39
N SER A 603 16.66 -30.25 4.62
CA SER A 603 16.19 -31.18 3.58
C SER A 603 14.85 -30.73 3.00
N LEU A 604 13.92 -30.21 3.81
CA LEU A 604 12.66 -29.66 3.33
C LEU A 604 12.90 -28.50 2.35
N GLU A 605 13.73 -27.52 2.70
CA GLU A 605 13.97 -26.37 1.82
C GLU A 605 14.75 -26.78 0.56
N VAL A 606 15.68 -27.74 0.66
CA VAL A 606 16.36 -28.32 -0.51
C VAL A 606 15.37 -28.99 -1.46
N ILE A 607 14.44 -29.81 -0.94
CA ILE A 607 13.42 -30.47 -1.76
C ILE A 607 12.48 -29.44 -2.40
N ARG A 608 12.13 -28.40 -1.69
CA ARG A 608 11.28 -27.31 -2.19
C ARG A 608 11.95 -26.53 -3.33
N VAL A 609 13.25 -26.28 -3.21
CA VAL A 609 14.06 -25.70 -4.30
C VAL A 609 14.10 -26.62 -5.51
N MET A 610 14.26 -27.94 -5.31
CA MET A 610 14.19 -28.92 -6.38
C MET A 610 12.78 -28.97 -7.01
N ALA A 611 11.73 -28.90 -6.20
CA ALA A 611 10.33 -28.91 -6.64
C ALA A 611 9.97 -27.66 -7.47
N ALA A 612 10.57 -26.51 -7.18
CA ALA A 612 10.43 -25.29 -7.99
C ALA A 612 11.12 -25.40 -9.36
N ASN A 613 12.05 -26.34 -9.53
CA ASN A 613 12.76 -26.64 -10.78
C ASN A 613 12.71 -28.16 -11.08
N PRO A 614 11.53 -28.75 -11.28
CA PRO A 614 11.38 -30.22 -11.24
C PRO A 614 12.07 -30.92 -12.39
N LEU A 615 12.14 -30.36 -13.60
CA LEU A 615 12.72 -31.04 -14.77
C LEU A 615 14.21 -31.35 -14.60
N PRO A 616 15.12 -30.43 -14.25
CA PRO A 616 16.51 -30.76 -14.01
C PRO A 616 16.73 -31.59 -12.73
N MET A 617 15.78 -31.58 -11.79
CA MET A 617 15.89 -32.23 -10.49
C MET A 617 15.07 -33.52 -10.37
N GLN A 618 14.42 -33.96 -11.45
CA GLN A 618 13.49 -35.08 -11.43
C GLN A 618 14.06 -36.38 -10.87
N THR A 619 15.33 -36.68 -11.15
CA THR A 619 16.01 -37.91 -10.67
C THR A 619 16.16 -37.88 -9.15
N LEU A 620 16.62 -36.77 -8.57
CA LEU A 620 16.75 -36.61 -7.13
C LEU A 620 15.40 -36.61 -6.43
N LEU A 621 14.41 -35.89 -7.00
CA LEU A 621 13.02 -35.87 -6.46
C LEU A 621 12.44 -37.29 -6.43
N LYS A 622 12.61 -38.08 -7.52
CA LYS A 622 12.16 -39.48 -7.56
C LYS A 622 12.90 -40.34 -6.52
N GLN A 623 14.22 -40.20 -6.39
CA GLN A 623 15.00 -40.91 -5.38
C GLN A 623 14.46 -40.61 -3.95
N VAL A 624 14.30 -39.33 -3.59
CA VAL A 624 13.78 -38.94 -2.28
C VAL A 624 12.35 -39.47 -2.04
N ALA A 625 11.47 -39.38 -3.05
CA ALA A 625 10.09 -39.84 -2.93
C ALA A 625 9.95 -41.35 -2.71
N THR A 626 10.88 -42.17 -3.29
CA THR A 626 10.78 -43.62 -3.29
C THR A 626 11.67 -44.31 -2.26
N ASP A 627 12.68 -43.62 -1.70
CA ASP A 627 13.56 -44.20 -0.69
C ASP A 627 12.83 -44.42 0.65
N PRO A 628 12.65 -45.68 1.11
CA PRO A 628 11.98 -45.99 2.36
C PRO A 628 12.73 -45.49 3.61
N LYS A 629 14.02 -45.17 3.51
CA LYS A 629 14.82 -44.62 4.62
C LYS A 629 14.58 -43.13 4.83
N THR A 630 14.07 -42.43 3.80
CA THR A 630 13.77 -41.04 3.88
C THR A 630 12.47 -40.82 4.70
N PRO A 631 12.45 -39.88 5.67
CA PRO A 631 11.25 -39.55 6.44
C PRO A 631 10.03 -39.24 5.56
N ASP A 632 8.86 -39.77 5.92
CA ASP A 632 7.62 -39.62 5.13
C ASP A 632 7.29 -38.19 4.78
N ARG A 633 7.56 -37.22 5.68
CA ARG A 633 7.35 -35.77 5.43
C ARG A 633 8.21 -35.29 4.24
N LEU A 634 9.46 -35.72 4.14
CA LEU A 634 10.35 -35.34 3.04
C LEU A 634 9.95 -36.00 1.73
N ARG A 635 9.54 -37.27 1.81
CA ARG A 635 9.01 -38.04 0.67
C ARG A 635 7.75 -37.37 0.11
N ALA A 636 6.82 -36.97 0.99
CA ALA A 636 5.62 -36.25 0.63
C ALA A 636 5.92 -34.95 -0.13
N GLU A 637 6.88 -34.15 0.34
CA GLU A 637 7.31 -32.92 -0.31
C GLU A 637 7.95 -33.18 -1.70
N ALA A 638 8.73 -34.23 -1.83
CA ALA A 638 9.30 -34.64 -3.13
C ALA A 638 8.20 -35.09 -4.11
N ILE A 639 7.16 -35.77 -3.64
CA ILE A 639 5.98 -36.12 -4.44
C ILE A 639 5.27 -34.86 -4.97
N VAL A 640 5.13 -33.80 -4.17
CA VAL A 640 4.60 -32.52 -4.65
C VAL A 640 5.42 -31.99 -5.82
N GLY A 641 6.77 -32.06 -5.74
CA GLY A 641 7.64 -31.68 -6.85
C GLY A 641 7.46 -32.54 -8.12
N LEU A 642 7.31 -33.86 -7.96
CA LEU A 642 7.02 -34.76 -9.09
C LEU A 642 5.65 -34.54 -9.71
N SER A 643 4.68 -34.06 -8.91
CA SER A 643 3.32 -33.78 -9.37
C SER A 643 3.27 -32.68 -10.43
N ALA A 644 4.21 -31.73 -10.40
CA ALA A 644 4.34 -30.69 -11.43
C ALA A 644 4.70 -31.25 -12.82
N ILE A 645 5.29 -32.46 -12.86
CA ILE A 645 5.65 -33.21 -14.08
C ILE A 645 5.06 -34.63 -14.05
N ALA A 646 3.81 -34.75 -13.55
CA ALA A 646 3.17 -36.03 -13.23
C ALA A 646 3.17 -37.03 -14.39
N GLN A 647 2.94 -36.58 -15.62
CA GLN A 647 2.88 -37.45 -16.78
C GLN A 647 4.22 -38.17 -17.05
N ARG A 648 5.36 -37.52 -16.74
CA ARG A 648 6.71 -38.14 -16.88
C ARG A 648 7.00 -39.18 -15.79
N HIS A 649 6.31 -39.06 -14.64
CA HIS A 649 6.48 -39.91 -13.46
C HIS A 649 5.23 -40.70 -13.10
N LEU A 650 4.32 -40.91 -14.07
CA LEU A 650 3.01 -41.51 -13.87
C LEU A 650 3.08 -42.85 -13.15
N GLN A 651 3.94 -43.75 -13.61
CA GLN A 651 4.11 -45.08 -13.00
C GLN A 651 4.57 -44.98 -11.53
N THR A 652 5.53 -44.09 -11.22
CA THR A 652 6.00 -43.86 -9.85
C THR A 652 4.88 -43.36 -8.95
N LEU A 653 4.08 -42.39 -9.43
CA LEU A 653 2.96 -41.85 -8.67
C LEU A 653 1.85 -42.90 -8.47
N LEU A 654 1.56 -43.75 -9.45
CA LEU A 654 0.60 -44.85 -9.33
C LEU A 654 1.06 -45.92 -8.31
N GLU A 655 2.35 -46.18 -8.19
CA GLU A 655 2.92 -47.08 -7.16
C GLU A 655 2.78 -46.45 -5.77
N LEU A 656 3.15 -45.17 -5.61
CA LEU A 656 3.06 -44.45 -4.36
C LEU A 656 1.60 -44.21 -3.91
N ALA A 657 0.64 -44.10 -4.83
CA ALA A 657 -0.79 -44.05 -4.52
C ALA A 657 -1.32 -45.33 -3.83
N GLY A 658 -0.61 -46.47 -3.98
CA GLY A 658 -0.90 -47.71 -3.26
C GLY A 658 -0.11 -47.92 -1.96
N HIS A 659 0.63 -46.94 -1.47
CA HIS A 659 1.50 -47.01 -0.31
C HIS A 659 0.71 -47.15 1.01
N GLN A 660 1.27 -47.91 1.98
CA GLN A 660 0.61 -48.15 3.27
C GLN A 660 0.54 -46.85 4.11
N GLN A 661 1.58 -46.04 4.09
CA GLN A 661 1.62 -44.76 4.79
C GLN A 661 0.67 -43.79 4.10
N LYS A 662 -0.30 -43.28 4.90
CA LYS A 662 -1.36 -42.41 4.41
C LYS A 662 -0.83 -41.12 3.78
N MET A 663 0.16 -40.45 4.41
CA MET A 663 0.74 -39.22 3.91
C MET A 663 1.30 -39.38 2.50
N ILE A 664 2.05 -40.44 2.23
CA ILE A 664 2.61 -40.75 0.91
C ILE A 664 1.50 -41.02 -0.11
N ARG A 665 0.54 -41.85 0.29
CA ARG A 665 -0.61 -42.21 -0.56
C ARG A 665 -1.43 -41.02 -0.96
N GLU A 666 -1.77 -40.13 -0.01
CA GLU A 666 -2.59 -38.93 -0.25
C GLU A 666 -1.86 -37.93 -1.17
N GLU A 667 -0.56 -37.70 -0.98
CA GLU A 667 0.19 -36.82 -1.88
C GLU A 667 0.28 -37.38 -3.29
N ALA A 668 0.49 -38.70 -3.46
CA ALA A 668 0.51 -39.33 -4.75
C ALA A 668 -0.87 -39.26 -5.46
N LEU A 669 -1.96 -39.54 -4.72
CA LEU A 669 -3.32 -39.39 -5.24
C LEU A 669 -3.60 -37.94 -5.64
N ARG A 670 -3.15 -36.98 -4.87
CA ARG A 670 -3.27 -35.54 -5.19
C ARG A 670 -2.49 -35.20 -6.46
N GLY A 671 -1.26 -35.67 -6.58
CA GLY A 671 -0.40 -35.47 -7.75
C GLY A 671 -0.96 -36.04 -9.06
N LEU A 672 -1.78 -37.08 -8.97
CA LEU A 672 -2.41 -37.73 -10.13
C LEU A 672 -3.69 -37.02 -10.62
N ARG A 673 -4.28 -36.07 -9.89
CA ARG A 673 -5.60 -35.48 -10.21
C ARG A 673 -5.74 -34.87 -11.60
N PHE A 674 -4.62 -34.43 -12.17
CA PHE A 674 -4.60 -33.79 -13.49
C PHE A 674 -3.73 -34.58 -14.49
N ALA A 675 -3.34 -35.82 -14.14
CA ALA A 675 -2.65 -36.72 -15.08
C ALA A 675 -3.62 -37.39 -16.02
N GLU A 676 -3.16 -37.65 -17.25
CA GLU A 676 -3.91 -38.46 -18.21
C GLU A 676 -3.82 -39.94 -17.80
N LEU A 677 -4.97 -40.54 -17.49
CA LEU A 677 -5.09 -41.90 -17.00
C LEU A 677 -5.90 -42.76 -17.97
N ASP A 678 -5.33 -43.93 -18.34
CA ASP A 678 -6.06 -44.92 -19.10
C ASP A 678 -7.10 -45.71 -18.25
N SER A 679 -7.95 -46.51 -18.90
CA SER A 679 -8.99 -47.28 -18.22
C SER A 679 -8.47 -48.28 -17.19
N PRO A 680 -7.38 -49.06 -17.45
CA PRO A 680 -6.75 -49.92 -16.44
C PRO A 680 -6.22 -49.18 -15.23
N GLN A 681 -5.58 -48.01 -15.42
CA GLN A 681 -5.04 -47.18 -14.33
C GLN A 681 -6.17 -46.64 -13.46
N ARG A 682 -7.25 -46.14 -14.07
CA ARG A 682 -8.47 -45.69 -13.36
C ARG A 682 -9.12 -46.82 -12.57
N GLN A 683 -9.21 -48.03 -13.12
CA GLN A 683 -9.76 -49.19 -12.40
C GLN A 683 -8.87 -49.61 -11.22
N ARG A 684 -7.55 -49.58 -11.38
CA ARG A 684 -6.60 -49.82 -10.28
C ARG A 684 -6.77 -48.82 -9.17
N LEU A 685 -6.88 -47.53 -9.50
CA LEU A 685 -7.08 -46.46 -8.52
C LEU A 685 -8.45 -46.59 -7.81
N ALA A 686 -9.53 -46.95 -8.53
CA ALA A 686 -10.84 -47.22 -7.92
C ALA A 686 -10.78 -48.34 -6.87
N GLY A 687 -9.95 -49.37 -7.10
CA GLY A 687 -9.69 -50.45 -6.15
C GLY A 687 -9.05 -50.00 -4.84
N LEU A 688 -8.30 -48.88 -4.86
CA LEU A 688 -7.67 -48.30 -3.65
C LEU A 688 -8.68 -47.79 -2.64
N ALA A 689 -9.83 -47.29 -3.07
CA ALA A 689 -10.90 -46.81 -2.14
C ALA A 689 -11.42 -47.95 -1.23
N LYS A 690 -11.47 -49.18 -1.74
CA LYS A 690 -11.84 -50.35 -0.92
C LYS A 690 -10.69 -50.81 -0.01
N ARG A 691 -9.47 -50.74 -0.51
CA ARG A 691 -8.27 -51.12 0.25
C ARG A 691 -7.92 -50.13 1.34
N PHE A 692 -8.14 -48.84 1.10
CA PHE A 692 -7.83 -47.76 2.00
C PHE A 692 -9.07 -46.82 2.15
N PRO A 693 -10.04 -47.19 2.99
CA PRO A 693 -11.25 -46.40 3.18
C PRO A 693 -11.01 -44.96 3.64
N ASP A 694 -9.91 -44.71 4.33
CA ASP A 694 -9.48 -43.39 4.78
C ASP A 694 -8.98 -42.47 3.64
N SER A 695 -8.78 -43.02 2.45
CA SER A 695 -8.41 -42.29 1.22
C SER A 695 -9.51 -42.32 0.15
N ALA A 696 -10.72 -42.83 0.49
CA ALA A 696 -11.81 -42.97 -0.48
C ALA A 696 -12.21 -41.62 -1.11
N ASP A 697 -12.24 -40.54 -0.34
CA ASP A 697 -12.55 -39.18 -0.84
C ASP A 697 -11.50 -38.71 -1.87
N SER A 698 -10.21 -39.00 -1.62
CA SER A 698 -9.12 -38.64 -2.53
C SER A 698 -9.18 -39.42 -3.84
N VAL A 699 -9.59 -40.69 -3.77
CA VAL A 699 -9.84 -41.51 -4.97
C VAL A 699 -11.07 -41.01 -5.71
N ALA A 700 -12.18 -40.72 -5.00
CA ALA A 700 -13.40 -40.21 -5.60
C ALA A 700 -13.18 -38.93 -6.42
N ILE A 701 -12.51 -37.92 -5.82
CA ILE A 701 -12.25 -36.66 -6.50
C ILE A 701 -11.25 -36.79 -7.67
N LEU A 702 -10.35 -37.77 -7.61
CA LEU A 702 -9.42 -38.04 -8.70
C LEU A 702 -10.14 -38.67 -9.89
N LEU A 703 -11.11 -39.57 -9.64
CA LEU A 703 -11.81 -40.30 -10.69
C LEU A 703 -13.03 -39.56 -11.25
N ASP A 704 -13.76 -38.83 -10.41
CA ASP A 704 -14.97 -38.07 -10.80
C ASP A 704 -15.13 -36.82 -9.93
N ARG A 705 -14.40 -35.78 -10.31
CA ARG A 705 -14.44 -34.50 -9.61
C ARG A 705 -15.81 -33.82 -9.67
N ASP A 706 -16.51 -33.95 -10.80
CA ASP A 706 -17.78 -33.26 -10.99
C ASP A 706 -18.89 -33.87 -10.13
N MET A 707 -18.88 -35.17 -9.93
CA MET A 707 -19.77 -35.86 -9.00
C MET A 707 -19.51 -35.38 -7.55
N VAL A 708 -18.25 -35.29 -7.13
CA VAL A 708 -17.89 -34.81 -5.79
C VAL A 708 -18.30 -33.35 -5.61
N LYS A 709 -18.10 -32.51 -6.62
CA LYS A 709 -18.52 -31.11 -6.63
C LYS A 709 -20.02 -30.95 -6.47
N ALA A 710 -20.83 -31.75 -7.16
CA ALA A 710 -22.30 -31.70 -7.07
C ALA A 710 -22.85 -31.99 -5.68
N GLN A 711 -22.09 -32.65 -4.80
CA GLN A 711 -22.49 -32.98 -3.42
C GLN A 711 -22.12 -31.89 -2.39
N ARG A 712 -21.50 -30.78 -2.83
CA ARG A 712 -21.07 -29.68 -1.98
C ARG A 712 -22.16 -28.65 -1.74
N PRO A 713 -22.07 -27.90 -0.63
CA PRO A 713 -22.94 -26.76 -0.44
C PRO A 713 -22.73 -25.71 -1.55
N SER A 714 -23.71 -24.83 -1.74
CA SER A 714 -23.51 -23.65 -2.58
C SER A 714 -22.36 -22.81 -2.05
N VAL A 715 -21.57 -22.20 -2.95
CA VAL A 715 -20.47 -21.31 -2.55
C VAL A 715 -20.95 -20.08 -1.77
N GLN A 716 -22.23 -19.71 -1.90
CA GLN A 716 -22.86 -18.63 -1.13
C GLN A 716 -23.27 -19.05 0.30
N ASP A 717 -23.34 -20.35 0.59
CA ASP A 717 -23.72 -20.84 1.93
C ASP A 717 -22.49 -21.23 2.76
N THR A 718 -21.71 -20.21 3.17
CA THR A 718 -20.52 -20.39 4.01
C THR A 718 -20.84 -21.15 5.30
N ALA A 719 -22.04 -20.97 5.88
CA ALA A 719 -22.44 -21.67 7.09
C ALA A 719 -22.56 -23.19 6.89
N ALA A 720 -23.09 -23.64 5.75
CA ALA A 720 -23.16 -25.06 5.43
C ALA A 720 -21.76 -25.67 5.21
N TRP A 721 -20.83 -24.92 4.59
CA TRP A 721 -19.45 -25.33 4.46
C TRP A 721 -18.77 -25.48 5.81
N LEU A 722 -18.93 -24.52 6.73
CA LEU A 722 -18.38 -24.58 8.09
C LEU A 722 -18.90 -25.80 8.84
N ARG A 723 -20.22 -26.05 8.81
CA ARG A 723 -20.81 -27.25 9.45
C ARG A 723 -20.21 -28.55 8.90
N LYS A 724 -19.99 -28.66 7.59
CA LYS A 724 -19.34 -29.85 6.99
C LYS A 724 -17.88 -30.00 7.45
N LEU A 725 -17.13 -28.91 7.56
CA LEU A 725 -15.76 -28.93 8.03
C LEU A 725 -15.66 -29.34 9.51
N GLU A 726 -16.61 -28.90 10.34
CA GLU A 726 -16.70 -29.27 11.78
C GLU A 726 -17.03 -30.74 11.99
N GLN A 727 -17.73 -31.38 11.08
CA GLN A 727 -18.07 -32.82 11.16
C GLN A 727 -16.85 -33.75 10.98
N ILE A 728 -15.70 -33.22 10.55
CA ILE A 728 -14.51 -34.03 10.31
C ILE A 728 -13.82 -34.33 11.63
N GLN A 729 -13.88 -35.58 12.09
CA GLN A 729 -13.39 -36.02 13.41
C GLN A 729 -11.86 -36.04 13.54
N SER A 730 -11.10 -36.21 12.41
CA SER A 730 -9.64 -36.22 12.48
C SER A 730 -9.08 -34.82 12.75
N PRO A 731 -7.94 -34.68 13.46
CA PRO A 731 -7.29 -33.38 13.61
C PRO A 731 -6.87 -32.81 12.26
N ALA A 732 -6.83 -31.47 12.17
CA ALA A 732 -6.29 -30.78 11.01
C ALA A 732 -4.77 -30.93 10.94
N ASP A 733 -4.22 -31.00 9.70
CA ASP A 733 -2.78 -31.08 9.45
C ASP A 733 -2.32 -29.82 8.70
N PRO A 734 -1.78 -28.78 9.39
CA PRO A 734 -1.26 -27.58 8.75
C PRO A 734 -0.11 -27.87 7.79
N ALA A 735 0.70 -28.91 8.01
CA ALA A 735 1.79 -29.25 7.10
C ALA A 735 1.27 -29.84 5.78
N ALA A 736 0.17 -30.60 5.80
CA ALA A 736 -0.55 -30.99 4.57
C ALA A 736 -1.15 -29.74 3.89
N GLY A 737 -1.71 -28.81 4.65
CA GLY A 737 -2.21 -27.53 4.16
C GLY A 737 -1.14 -26.70 3.46
N GLU A 738 0.09 -26.66 4.00
CA GLU A 738 1.24 -25.99 3.36
C GLU A 738 1.56 -26.63 2.00
N ARG A 739 1.61 -27.95 1.90
CA ARG A 739 1.83 -28.65 0.63
C ARG A 739 0.72 -28.39 -0.39
N ILE A 740 -0.54 -28.33 0.06
CA ILE A 740 -1.69 -27.99 -0.78
C ILE A 740 -1.57 -26.55 -1.31
N PHE A 741 -1.21 -25.59 -0.46
CA PHE A 741 -1.01 -24.20 -0.86
C PHE A 741 0.06 -24.02 -1.95
N HIS A 742 1.14 -24.79 -1.87
CA HIS A 742 2.24 -24.77 -2.83
C HIS A 742 2.10 -25.75 -3.99
N HIS A 743 1.00 -26.50 -4.07
CA HIS A 743 0.84 -27.52 -5.11
C HIS A 743 0.60 -26.89 -6.50
N ALA A 744 1.46 -27.23 -7.45
CA ALA A 744 1.51 -26.60 -8.78
C ALA A 744 0.23 -26.79 -9.61
N ASN A 745 -0.52 -27.90 -9.42
CA ASN A 745 -1.63 -28.26 -10.28
C ASN A 745 -3.00 -28.27 -9.58
N VAL A 746 -3.04 -28.27 -8.22
CA VAL A 746 -4.30 -28.48 -7.49
C VAL A 746 -4.94 -27.15 -7.09
N THR A 747 -4.29 -26.36 -6.29
CA THR A 747 -4.81 -25.08 -5.82
C THR A 747 -4.07 -23.87 -6.40
N GLN A 748 -2.79 -24.03 -6.68
CA GLN A 748 -1.92 -23.00 -7.27
C GLN A 748 -1.90 -21.67 -6.47
N CYS A 749 -2.22 -21.69 -5.17
CA CYS A 749 -2.28 -20.48 -4.35
C CYS A 749 -0.97 -19.70 -4.38
N SER A 750 0.16 -20.41 -4.32
CA SER A 750 1.51 -19.81 -4.36
C SER A 750 1.88 -19.17 -5.69
N ASN A 751 1.10 -19.38 -6.77
CA ASN A 751 1.31 -18.66 -8.04
C ASN A 751 0.94 -17.17 -7.92
N CYS A 752 0.03 -16.84 -7.00
CA CYS A 752 -0.41 -15.47 -6.76
C CYS A 752 0.01 -14.95 -5.39
N HIS A 753 0.01 -15.81 -4.37
CA HIS A 753 0.25 -15.41 -2.99
C HIS A 753 1.62 -15.85 -2.47
N ARG A 754 2.26 -14.95 -1.73
CA ARG A 754 3.44 -15.27 -0.92
C ARG A 754 3.00 -15.72 0.47
N HIS A 755 3.71 -16.69 1.05
CA HIS A 755 3.61 -17.07 2.45
C HIS A 755 5.00 -17.42 2.99
N ARG A 756 5.42 -16.74 4.06
CA ARG A 756 6.76 -16.91 4.72
C ARG A 756 7.92 -16.95 3.71
N GLY A 757 7.99 -15.94 2.87
CA GLY A 757 9.05 -15.77 1.88
C GLY A 757 8.92 -16.62 0.61
N ARG A 758 7.93 -17.52 0.50
CA ARG A 758 7.73 -18.43 -0.65
C ARG A 758 6.42 -18.10 -1.38
N GLY A 759 6.45 -18.17 -2.69
CA GLY A 759 5.33 -17.82 -3.56
C GLY A 759 5.54 -16.49 -4.28
N ASN A 760 4.51 -16.02 -4.99
CA ASN A 760 4.52 -14.80 -5.80
C ASN A 760 3.73 -13.66 -5.12
N VAL A 761 3.80 -12.48 -5.71
CA VAL A 761 3.19 -11.23 -5.22
C VAL A 761 2.19 -10.65 -6.22
N VAL A 762 1.41 -11.51 -6.87
CA VAL A 762 0.28 -11.07 -7.71
C VAL A 762 -0.92 -10.70 -6.83
N GLY A 763 -1.20 -11.52 -5.83
CA GLY A 763 -2.15 -11.24 -4.76
C GLY A 763 -1.45 -10.83 -3.45
N PRO A 764 -2.21 -10.55 -2.37
CA PRO A 764 -1.66 -10.17 -1.08
C PRO A 764 -0.69 -11.22 -0.51
N ASP A 765 0.31 -10.73 0.23
CA ASP A 765 1.15 -11.58 1.06
C ASP A 765 0.35 -12.12 2.24
N LEU A 766 0.28 -13.43 2.35
CA LEU A 766 -0.48 -14.14 3.39
C LEU A 766 0.38 -14.58 4.58
N SER A 767 1.65 -14.14 4.66
CA SER A 767 2.57 -14.56 5.74
C SER A 767 2.03 -14.26 7.13
N ARG A 768 1.26 -13.19 7.28
CA ARG A 768 0.67 -12.74 8.53
C ARG A 768 -0.85 -12.87 8.61
N ILE A 769 -1.47 -13.54 7.65
CA ILE A 769 -2.94 -13.69 7.63
C ILE A 769 -3.48 -14.39 8.89
N GLY A 770 -2.70 -15.26 9.48
CA GLY A 770 -2.98 -15.92 10.75
C GLY A 770 -3.01 -14.98 11.96
N GLU A 771 -2.40 -13.78 11.86
CA GLU A 771 -2.33 -12.79 12.95
C GLU A 771 -3.45 -11.74 12.86
N VAL A 772 -4.09 -11.59 11.69
CA VAL A 772 -5.12 -10.57 11.46
C VAL A 772 -6.30 -10.79 12.38
N SER A 773 -6.60 -9.79 13.21
CA SER A 773 -7.81 -9.76 14.04
C SER A 773 -9.00 -9.31 13.21
N ARG A 774 -10.10 -10.08 13.28
CA ARG A 774 -11.36 -9.76 12.60
C ARG A 774 -12.53 -9.89 13.57
N ARG A 775 -13.61 -9.10 13.36
CA ARG A 775 -14.86 -9.15 14.16
C ARG A 775 -15.51 -10.54 14.10
N ASP A 776 -15.47 -11.18 12.90
CA ASP A 776 -15.93 -12.54 12.69
C ASP A 776 -14.82 -13.57 12.94
N SER A 777 -15.22 -14.87 12.99
CA SER A 777 -14.21 -15.92 13.08
C SER A 777 -13.28 -15.89 11.86
N LYS A 778 -11.98 -16.00 12.10
CA LYS A 778 -10.92 -16.03 11.09
C LYS A 778 -11.21 -17.09 10.01
N ARG A 779 -11.63 -18.27 10.45
CA ARG A 779 -11.98 -19.39 9.54
C ARG A 779 -13.10 -19.05 8.58
N LYS A 780 -14.15 -18.36 9.07
CA LYS A 780 -15.25 -17.90 8.23
C LYS A 780 -14.73 -16.94 7.15
N PHE A 781 -13.96 -15.94 7.55
CA PHE A 781 -13.37 -14.95 6.63
C PHE A 781 -12.50 -15.62 5.56
N LEU A 782 -11.56 -16.49 5.95
CA LEU A 782 -10.70 -17.20 5.01
C LEU A 782 -11.49 -18.07 4.03
N LEU A 783 -12.49 -18.77 4.54
CA LEU A 783 -13.34 -19.62 3.74
C LEU A 783 -14.17 -18.80 2.73
N GLU A 784 -14.78 -17.69 3.14
CA GLU A 784 -15.53 -16.79 2.25
C GLU A 784 -14.63 -16.21 1.17
N SER A 785 -13.43 -15.76 1.52
CA SER A 785 -12.46 -15.22 0.55
C SER A 785 -12.03 -16.27 -0.50
N ILE A 786 -11.96 -17.55 -0.12
CA ILE A 786 -11.64 -18.65 -1.04
C ILE A 786 -12.81 -19.06 -1.91
N LEU A 787 -14.02 -19.13 -1.33
CA LEU A 787 -15.24 -19.54 -2.05
C LEU A 787 -15.78 -18.45 -2.96
N GLN A 788 -15.71 -17.20 -2.53
CA GLN A 788 -16.32 -16.04 -3.19
C GLN A 788 -15.29 -14.89 -3.34
N PRO A 789 -14.21 -15.11 -4.11
CA PRO A 789 -13.09 -14.18 -4.16
C PRO A 789 -13.42 -12.79 -4.74
N SER A 790 -14.57 -12.65 -5.40
CA SER A 790 -15.06 -11.36 -5.91
C SER A 790 -16.05 -10.67 -4.99
N LEU A 791 -16.38 -11.26 -3.83
CA LEU A 791 -17.35 -10.68 -2.88
C LEU A 791 -16.75 -9.43 -2.21
N GLU A 792 -15.49 -9.52 -1.80
CA GLU A 792 -14.74 -8.42 -1.21
C GLU A 792 -13.32 -8.46 -1.80
N MET A 793 -12.94 -7.42 -2.54
CA MET A 793 -11.61 -7.25 -3.08
C MET A 793 -11.01 -5.97 -2.49
N ALA A 794 -9.81 -6.09 -1.95
CA ALA A 794 -9.07 -4.88 -1.59
C ALA A 794 -8.77 -4.09 -2.88
N PRO A 795 -8.94 -2.75 -2.88
CA PRO A 795 -8.85 -1.93 -4.09
C PRO A 795 -7.55 -2.10 -4.87
N GLU A 796 -6.44 -2.29 -4.17
CA GLU A 796 -5.11 -2.52 -4.75
C GLU A 796 -4.96 -3.85 -5.49
N TYR A 797 -5.86 -4.81 -5.22
CA TYR A 797 -5.90 -6.11 -5.91
C TYR A 797 -7.10 -6.24 -6.84
N GLN A 798 -7.84 -5.15 -7.04
CA GLN A 798 -8.95 -5.12 -7.99
C GLN A 798 -8.39 -5.08 -9.42
N PRO A 799 -8.68 -6.09 -10.27
CA PRO A 799 -8.18 -6.09 -11.63
C PRO A 799 -8.78 -4.96 -12.45
N ARG A 800 -8.00 -4.45 -13.40
CA ARG A 800 -8.47 -3.47 -14.38
C ARG A 800 -8.28 -3.99 -15.79
N GLN A 801 -9.18 -3.60 -16.67
CA GLN A 801 -9.08 -3.84 -18.11
C GLN A 801 -8.64 -2.55 -18.78
N VAL A 802 -7.52 -2.62 -19.49
CA VAL A 802 -7.01 -1.55 -20.34
C VAL A 802 -7.38 -1.86 -21.78
N VAL A 803 -8.09 -0.96 -22.42
CA VAL A 803 -8.42 -1.01 -23.85
C VAL A 803 -7.46 -0.06 -24.55
N LEU A 804 -6.71 -0.58 -25.51
CA LEU A 804 -5.79 0.21 -26.32
C LEU A 804 -6.48 0.76 -27.57
N THR A 805 -5.92 1.84 -28.13
CA THR A 805 -6.43 2.49 -29.35
C THR A 805 -6.41 1.61 -30.59
N ASP A 806 -5.63 0.52 -30.58
CA ASP A 806 -5.63 -0.53 -31.62
C ASP A 806 -6.67 -1.65 -31.37
N GLY A 807 -7.49 -1.54 -30.30
CA GLY A 807 -8.53 -2.48 -29.94
C GLY A 807 -8.04 -3.67 -29.10
N GLN A 808 -6.74 -3.78 -28.75
CA GLN A 808 -6.28 -4.80 -27.84
C GLN A 808 -6.78 -4.53 -26.41
N VAL A 809 -7.11 -5.60 -25.67
CA VAL A 809 -7.57 -5.53 -24.29
C VAL A 809 -6.62 -6.31 -23.40
N PHE A 810 -6.14 -5.67 -22.33
CA PHE A 810 -5.32 -6.30 -21.31
C PHE A 810 -6.03 -6.24 -19.96
N THR A 811 -5.89 -7.30 -19.16
CA THR A 811 -6.41 -7.33 -17.79
C THR A 811 -5.26 -7.57 -16.83
N GLY A 812 -5.14 -6.72 -15.80
CA GLY A 812 -4.06 -6.78 -14.84
C GLY A 812 -4.39 -6.08 -13.53
N ILE A 813 -3.55 -6.29 -12.52
CA ILE A 813 -3.49 -5.43 -11.35
C ILE A 813 -2.70 -4.19 -11.75
N ARG A 814 -3.26 -3.02 -11.54
CA ARG A 814 -2.59 -1.75 -11.83
C ARG A 814 -1.41 -1.56 -10.89
N LEU A 815 -0.27 -1.19 -11.46
CA LEU A 815 0.92 -0.76 -10.74
C LEU A 815 1.13 0.72 -11.01
N ARG A 816 1.61 1.44 -10.03
CA ARG A 816 1.97 2.84 -10.24
C ARG A 816 3.20 2.95 -11.13
N SER A 817 3.17 3.87 -12.07
CA SER A 817 4.31 4.27 -12.87
C SER A 817 4.22 5.77 -13.18
N SER A 818 5.32 6.49 -13.04
CA SER A 818 5.38 7.94 -13.23
C SER A 818 5.16 8.36 -14.69
N THR A 819 5.63 7.56 -15.64
CA THR A 819 5.66 7.93 -17.06
C THR A 819 4.70 7.11 -17.92
N LYS A 820 4.44 5.87 -17.57
CA LYS A 820 3.59 4.93 -18.32
C LYS A 820 2.53 4.32 -17.41
N GLU A 821 1.48 3.77 -17.96
CA GLU A 821 0.62 2.86 -17.21
C GLU A 821 1.30 1.49 -17.11
N ALA A 822 1.33 0.94 -15.91
CA ALA A 822 1.92 -0.36 -15.65
C ALA A 822 0.87 -1.31 -15.07
N MET A 823 0.84 -2.53 -15.58
CA MET A 823 -0.09 -3.56 -15.17
C MET A 823 0.67 -4.86 -14.85
N ARG A 824 0.29 -5.53 -13.79
CA ARG A 824 0.79 -6.88 -13.47
C ARG A 824 -0.25 -7.90 -13.90
N ASP A 825 0.13 -8.79 -14.81
CA ASP A 825 -0.75 -9.86 -15.28
C ASP A 825 -0.85 -11.02 -14.26
N THR A 826 -1.72 -11.98 -14.55
CA THR A 826 -1.91 -13.19 -13.71
C THR A 826 -0.66 -14.06 -13.58
N ASN A 827 0.32 -13.90 -14.46
CA ASN A 827 1.63 -14.56 -14.39
C ASN A 827 2.64 -13.78 -13.54
N GLY A 828 2.23 -12.58 -13.02
CA GLY A 828 3.09 -11.68 -12.27
C GLY A 828 4.12 -10.96 -13.14
N GLN A 829 3.89 -10.89 -14.46
CA GLN A 829 4.71 -10.10 -15.36
C GLN A 829 4.17 -8.67 -15.43
N ASN A 830 5.06 -7.71 -15.29
CA ASN A 830 4.71 -6.31 -15.47
C ASN A 830 4.71 -5.98 -16.95
N ARG A 831 3.63 -5.34 -17.41
CA ARG A 831 3.48 -4.74 -18.74
C ARG A 831 3.30 -3.25 -18.60
N THR A 832 3.93 -2.50 -19.48
CA THR A 832 3.80 -1.04 -19.52
C THR A 832 3.19 -0.60 -20.85
N PHE A 833 2.35 0.43 -20.78
CA PHE A 833 1.66 1.02 -21.90
C PHE A 833 1.94 2.52 -21.91
N ASP A 834 2.14 3.10 -23.08
CA ASP A 834 2.14 4.55 -23.20
C ASP A 834 0.70 5.05 -22.99
N ARG A 835 0.55 6.14 -22.27
CA ARG A 835 -0.79 6.63 -21.90
C ARG A 835 -1.62 7.04 -23.11
N ASP A 836 -0.96 7.48 -24.16
CA ASP A 836 -1.61 7.85 -25.43
C ASP A 836 -2.15 6.63 -26.20
N GLU A 837 -1.63 5.43 -25.93
CA GLU A 837 -2.12 4.17 -26.51
C GLU A 837 -3.37 3.64 -25.79
N ILE A 838 -3.74 4.21 -24.63
CA ILE A 838 -4.89 3.75 -23.84
C ILE A 838 -6.13 4.54 -24.25
N GLU A 839 -7.11 3.83 -24.82
CA GLU A 839 -8.42 4.39 -25.12
C GLU A 839 -9.32 4.48 -23.88
N ALA A 840 -9.33 3.42 -23.06
CA ALA A 840 -10.14 3.34 -21.85
C ALA A 840 -9.56 2.38 -20.82
N MET A 841 -9.91 2.60 -19.53
CA MET A 841 -9.59 1.69 -18.43
C MET A 841 -10.83 1.47 -17.59
N TYR A 842 -11.15 0.21 -17.28
CA TYR A 842 -12.32 -0.18 -16.50
C TYR A 842 -11.92 -1.04 -15.29
N GLU A 843 -12.55 -0.82 -14.15
CA GLU A 843 -12.44 -1.70 -13.01
C GLU A 843 -13.21 -3.02 -13.26
N SER A 844 -12.54 -4.14 -13.05
CA SER A 844 -13.18 -5.45 -13.12
C SER A 844 -13.91 -5.75 -11.80
N LYS A 845 -15.14 -6.22 -11.89
CA LYS A 845 -15.86 -6.78 -10.72
C LYS A 845 -15.47 -8.23 -10.41
N VAL A 846 -14.60 -8.82 -11.21
CA VAL A 846 -14.15 -10.21 -11.08
C VAL A 846 -12.71 -10.24 -10.63
N SER A 847 -12.46 -10.95 -9.54
CA SER A 847 -11.12 -11.15 -8.96
C SER A 847 -10.23 -12.00 -9.88
N PHE A 848 -8.91 -11.78 -9.81
CA PHE A 848 -7.93 -12.71 -10.38
C PHE A 848 -7.87 -14.05 -9.65
N MET A 849 -8.27 -14.09 -8.38
CA MET A 849 -8.40 -15.35 -7.66
C MET A 849 -9.55 -16.16 -8.30
N PRO A 850 -9.28 -17.35 -8.83
CA PRO A 850 -10.29 -18.11 -9.56
C PRO A 850 -11.40 -18.62 -8.63
N THR A 851 -12.63 -18.54 -9.09
CA THR A 851 -13.74 -19.29 -8.46
C THR A 851 -13.50 -20.79 -8.63
N GLY A 852 -13.87 -21.60 -7.63
CA GLY A 852 -13.69 -23.05 -7.71
C GLY A 852 -12.28 -23.54 -7.38
N ALA A 853 -11.39 -22.71 -6.81
CA ALA A 853 -10.07 -23.12 -6.32
C ALA A 853 -10.12 -24.36 -5.40
N VAL A 854 -11.25 -24.57 -4.72
CA VAL A 854 -11.50 -25.72 -3.83
C VAL A 854 -12.10 -26.93 -4.54
N ASP A 855 -12.52 -26.83 -5.80
CA ASP A 855 -13.23 -27.90 -6.51
C ASP A 855 -12.39 -29.19 -6.66
N SER A 856 -11.06 -29.04 -6.64
CA SER A 856 -10.12 -30.13 -6.69
C SER A 856 -9.65 -30.63 -5.31
N LEU A 857 -10.21 -30.12 -4.20
CA LEU A 857 -9.87 -30.53 -2.83
C LEU A 857 -10.95 -31.43 -2.23
N THR A 858 -10.55 -32.39 -1.39
CA THR A 858 -11.48 -33.01 -0.45
C THR A 858 -11.83 -32.05 0.70
N MET A 859 -12.92 -32.31 1.42
CA MET A 859 -13.28 -31.49 2.59
C MET A 859 -12.17 -31.49 3.65
N ARG A 860 -11.46 -32.59 3.83
CA ARG A 860 -10.30 -32.70 4.73
C ARG A 860 -9.17 -31.78 4.27
N GLU A 861 -8.85 -31.80 2.98
CA GLU A 861 -7.78 -30.97 2.41
C GLU A 861 -8.10 -29.47 2.52
N LEU A 862 -9.36 -29.08 2.32
CA LEU A 862 -9.80 -27.70 2.54
C LEU A 862 -9.60 -27.28 4.01
N ARG A 863 -9.97 -28.16 4.97
CA ARG A 863 -9.75 -27.90 6.40
C ARG A 863 -8.26 -27.76 6.72
N ASP A 864 -7.41 -28.61 6.16
CA ASP A 864 -5.97 -28.62 6.39
C ASP A 864 -5.33 -27.33 5.79
N LEU A 865 -5.80 -26.87 4.61
CA LEU A 865 -5.42 -25.59 4.02
C LEU A 865 -5.82 -24.40 4.91
N LEU A 866 -7.05 -24.39 5.43
CA LEU A 866 -7.50 -23.35 6.36
C LEU A 866 -6.66 -23.34 7.64
N ALA A 867 -6.36 -24.52 8.20
CA ALA A 867 -5.52 -24.64 9.40
C ALA A 867 -4.09 -24.11 9.17
N PHE A 868 -3.54 -24.30 7.97
CA PHE A 868 -2.26 -23.71 7.60
C PHE A 868 -2.33 -22.17 7.55
N LEU A 869 -3.35 -21.61 6.91
CA LEU A 869 -3.54 -20.15 6.82
C LEU A 869 -3.89 -19.51 8.18
N GLU A 870 -4.50 -20.25 9.08
CA GLU A 870 -4.82 -19.80 10.44
C GLU A 870 -3.59 -19.85 11.38
N SER A 871 -2.56 -20.63 11.02
CA SER A 871 -1.38 -20.80 11.87
C SER A 871 -0.63 -19.47 12.01
N ARG A 872 -0.27 -19.13 13.25
CA ARG A 872 0.62 -17.98 13.51
C ARG A 872 2.02 -18.30 13.00
N SER A 873 2.67 -17.27 12.46
CA SER A 873 4.04 -17.36 11.94
C SER A 873 5.06 -17.62 13.05
#